data_d2ec5afd604c2b6fb40162010f1dcb7a
#
_entry.id   d2ec5afd604c2b6fb40162010f1dcb7a
#
_cell.length_a   1.000
_cell.length_b   1.000
_cell.length_c   1.000
_cell.angle_alpha   90.00
_cell.angle_beta   90.00
_cell.angle_gamma   90.00
#
_symmetry.space_group_name_H-M   'P 1'
#
loop_
_entity.id
_entity.type
_entity.pdbx_description
1 polymer ?
#
loop_
_entity_poly.entity_id
_entity_poly.type
_entity_poly.pdbx_seq_one_letter_code
_entity_poly.pdbx_strand_id
1 'polypeptide(L)'
;MLRSRYLAAAVLSCLVVGTVQAAGGVSPASALGRKAENFTLNDFYGKSHSLADYKDKKLVVLAFIGTECPVAKAYGERLAELAKKYADKGVQFLGVSSNRQDTITELSAYARVHHVEFPILKDLNNKLADQIGAQRTPEVFVLDADRSVRYHGRIDNQFGVGYAKKTATDLFLKDAIDELLAGKTVAKGETAAVGCFIGRVHPADPGAAVTYSNQVVRILNQRCVSCHRSGEAAPFAMTNYAEVSGWADAIAEVVRQRRMPPWHASPKYGHFANDRSMPDEEKEVLYQWAAAGAPEGDAKNLPPAPTFVEGWGLPRAPDKVFKMAAKSYHVPATGVVEYQYFRVDPGFKEDKWITAIEARPSNRAVVHHIIVFAGPKGGRDEARRQFLVGYAPGAMPLVLPTGMAKHIPAGSELLFQLHYTPNGKPGDDISECGIVFGDPKDVKHLVRTVEAINTGFEIPAGADNFEVDADSFAMPMDAQLLQLFPHMHFRGKSFTYEAVYPDGRKQMLLDVPRYDFGWQLTYELTSLMPMPKGTKMHCVAHFDNSENNLNNPDPKSAVRWGDQTWEEMMIGFYDVAVPVTPEDIKEGKLPDFTPGPEQIAERILQQFDKNHDGKISMNEIPNKPFQVKIFFATLDKNHDGVITLEEITEMIKERQKQGGGRMSLRRSLRGEKASEPKPEDKKAHSKDQASAK
;
A
#
# COMPACT_ATOMS: atom_id res chain seq x y z
N MET A 1 -4.57 -52.40 64.72
CA MET A 1 -4.41 -53.55 63.82
C MET A 1 -5.44 -53.39 62.67
N LEU A 2 -5.05 -53.03 61.51
CA LEU A 2 -5.51 -53.48 60.21
C LEU A 2 -4.88 -52.59 59.13
N ARG A 3 -3.97 -53.15 58.36
CA ARG A 3 -3.32 -52.54 57.21
C ARG A 3 -4.27 -52.63 56.00
N SER A 4 -4.60 -51.50 55.39
CA SER A 4 -5.26 -51.44 54.12
C SER A 4 -4.24 -51.13 53.04
N ARG A 5 -4.14 -52.02 52.04
CA ARG A 5 -3.29 -51.95 50.86
C ARG A 5 -4.07 -51.15 49.80
N TYR A 6 -3.50 -50.04 49.28
CA TYR A 6 -3.97 -49.41 48.09
C TYR A 6 -3.22 -49.98 46.88
N LEU A 7 -3.96 -50.61 45.97
CA LEU A 7 -3.50 -50.93 44.60
C LEU A 7 -3.48 -49.64 43.78
N ALA A 8 -2.33 -49.28 43.26
CA ALA A 8 -2.20 -48.26 42.25
C ALA A 8 -2.41 -48.91 40.87
N ALA A 9 -3.53 -48.56 40.20
CA ALA A 9 -3.73 -48.88 38.79
C ALA A 9 -3.06 -47.80 37.93
N ALA A 10 -1.96 -48.13 37.28
CA ALA A 10 -1.32 -47.26 36.27
C ALA A 10 -2.11 -47.34 34.97
N VAL A 11 -2.85 -46.27 34.62
CA VAL A 11 -3.45 -46.09 33.31
C VAL A 11 -2.40 -45.54 32.35
N LEU A 12 -1.91 -46.38 31.46
CA LEU A 12 -0.99 -46.02 30.40
C LEU A 12 -1.77 -45.31 29.29
N SER A 13 -1.86 -43.97 29.29
CA SER A 13 -2.43 -43.19 28.19
C SER A 13 -1.40 -43.11 27.07
N CYS A 14 -1.59 -43.87 26.02
CA CYS A 14 -0.87 -43.71 24.75
C CYS A 14 -1.28 -42.37 24.13
N LEU A 15 -0.48 -41.33 24.29
CA LEU A 15 -0.51 -40.11 23.48
C LEU A 15 -0.04 -40.47 22.07
N VAL A 16 -0.97 -40.68 21.15
CA VAL A 16 -0.70 -40.67 19.73
C VAL A 16 -0.46 -39.22 19.36
N VAL A 17 0.78 -38.79 19.37
CA VAL A 17 1.20 -37.53 18.74
C VAL A 17 1.09 -37.75 17.23
N GLY A 18 -0.07 -37.41 16.68
CA GLY A 18 -0.23 -37.26 15.25
C GLY A 18 0.67 -36.10 14.81
N THR A 19 1.81 -36.43 14.21
CA THR A 19 2.57 -35.46 13.42
C THR A 19 1.68 -35.02 12.27
N VAL A 20 1.08 -33.83 12.39
CA VAL A 20 0.53 -33.10 11.24
C VAL A 20 1.76 -32.80 10.38
N GLN A 21 2.04 -33.66 9.42
CA GLN A 21 2.90 -33.32 8.30
C GLN A 21 2.22 -32.15 7.60
N ALA A 22 2.74 -30.94 7.81
CA ALA A 22 2.49 -29.86 6.88
C ALA A 22 2.74 -30.43 5.48
N ALA A 23 1.74 -30.42 4.62
CA ALA A 23 1.91 -30.74 3.22
C ALA A 23 2.95 -29.76 2.68
N GLY A 24 4.20 -30.20 2.70
CA GLY A 24 5.30 -29.50 2.07
C GLY A 24 4.96 -29.42 0.61
N GLY A 25 4.68 -28.21 0.13
CA GLY A 25 4.60 -27.96 -1.29
C GLY A 25 5.87 -28.51 -1.90
N VAL A 26 5.74 -29.53 -2.74
CA VAL A 26 6.86 -30.07 -3.51
C VAL A 26 7.35 -28.90 -4.34
N SER A 27 8.54 -28.36 -4.02
CA SER A 27 9.20 -27.43 -4.93
C SER A 27 9.27 -28.11 -6.28
N PRO A 28 8.72 -27.51 -7.35
CA PRO A 28 8.80 -28.13 -8.66
C PRO A 28 10.29 -28.41 -8.96
N ALA A 29 10.58 -29.59 -9.49
CA ALA A 29 11.93 -29.95 -9.87
C ALA A 29 12.48 -28.86 -10.81
N SER A 30 13.72 -28.41 -10.57
CA SER A 30 14.37 -27.40 -11.39
C SER A 30 14.20 -27.72 -12.87
N ALA A 31 13.85 -26.69 -13.67
CA ALA A 31 13.76 -26.82 -15.13
C ALA A 31 15.13 -26.81 -15.80
N LEU A 32 16.21 -26.48 -15.07
CA LEU A 32 17.58 -26.41 -15.64
C LEU A 32 18.01 -27.74 -16.27
N GLY A 33 18.56 -27.65 -17.47
CA GLY A 33 19.02 -28.78 -18.27
C GLY A 33 17.89 -29.58 -18.93
N ARG A 34 16.61 -29.29 -18.64
CA ARG A 34 15.48 -29.92 -19.34
C ARG A 34 15.50 -29.51 -20.80
N LYS A 35 15.35 -30.47 -21.69
CA LYS A 35 15.23 -30.21 -23.13
C LYS A 35 13.78 -29.90 -23.45
N ALA A 36 13.54 -28.74 -24.07
CA ALA A 36 12.22 -28.41 -24.59
C ALA A 36 11.91 -29.30 -25.81
N GLU A 37 10.80 -30.00 -25.77
CA GLU A 37 10.29 -30.71 -26.94
C GLU A 37 9.75 -29.73 -27.98
N ASN A 38 9.71 -30.17 -29.24
CA ASN A 38 9.16 -29.32 -30.27
C ASN A 38 7.66 -29.11 -30.06
N PHE A 39 7.24 -27.86 -30.07
CA PHE A 39 5.85 -27.45 -30.01
C PHE A 39 5.46 -26.68 -31.28
N THR A 40 4.18 -26.61 -31.56
CA THR A 40 3.60 -25.76 -32.60
C THR A 40 2.37 -25.06 -32.04
N LEU A 41 2.41 -23.72 -32.00
CA LEU A 41 1.36 -22.87 -31.46
C LEU A 41 1.08 -21.71 -32.43
N ASN A 42 -0.15 -21.20 -32.41
CA ASN A 42 -0.53 -20.05 -33.21
C ASN A 42 -0.36 -18.76 -32.39
N ASP A 43 0.11 -17.70 -33.07
CA ASP A 43 0.07 -16.35 -32.51
C ASP A 43 -1.35 -15.75 -32.59
N PHE A 44 -1.53 -14.55 -32.05
CA PHE A 44 -2.83 -13.88 -32.06
C PHE A 44 -3.29 -13.40 -33.47
N TYR A 45 -2.43 -13.49 -34.50
CA TYR A 45 -2.82 -13.32 -35.91
C TYR A 45 -3.22 -14.63 -36.60
N GLY A 46 -3.14 -15.77 -35.87
CA GLY A 46 -3.40 -17.09 -36.41
C GLY A 46 -2.22 -17.71 -37.17
N LYS A 47 -1.05 -17.05 -37.20
CA LYS A 47 0.14 -17.62 -37.81
C LYS A 47 0.74 -18.68 -36.90
N SER A 48 1.05 -19.84 -37.50
CA SER A 48 1.67 -20.96 -36.79
C SER A 48 3.17 -20.75 -36.62
N HIS A 49 3.68 -21.08 -35.45
CA HIS A 49 5.09 -21.04 -35.05
C HIS A 49 5.47 -22.35 -34.39
N SER A 50 6.50 -23.00 -34.91
CA SER A 50 7.11 -24.19 -34.32
C SER A 50 8.47 -23.85 -33.70
N LEU A 51 8.85 -24.47 -32.58
CA LEU A 51 10.19 -24.31 -32.01
C LEU A 51 11.27 -24.66 -33.05
N ALA A 52 11.00 -25.61 -33.95
CA ALA A 52 11.87 -26.00 -35.06
C ALA A 52 12.11 -24.91 -36.12
N ASP A 53 11.20 -23.93 -36.24
CA ASP A 53 11.35 -22.79 -37.16
C ASP A 53 12.54 -21.89 -36.77
N TYR A 54 12.97 -21.97 -35.52
CA TYR A 54 14.05 -21.16 -34.94
C TYR A 54 15.35 -21.93 -34.76
N LYS A 55 15.53 -23.06 -35.48
CA LYS A 55 16.73 -23.93 -35.40
C LYS A 55 18.05 -23.18 -35.60
N ASP A 56 18.07 -22.14 -36.42
CA ASP A 56 19.25 -21.34 -36.71
C ASP A 56 19.56 -20.27 -35.66
N LYS A 57 18.69 -20.11 -34.66
CA LYS A 57 18.90 -19.18 -33.55
C LYS A 57 19.80 -19.79 -32.47
N LYS A 58 20.77 -19.01 -32.00
CA LYS A 58 21.67 -19.40 -30.91
C LYS A 58 20.92 -19.64 -29.61
N LEU A 59 19.96 -18.76 -29.30
CA LEU A 59 19.12 -18.81 -28.11
C LEU A 59 17.64 -18.57 -28.47
N VAL A 60 16.74 -19.23 -27.75
CA VAL A 60 15.31 -18.92 -27.78
C VAL A 60 14.87 -18.55 -26.36
N VAL A 61 14.23 -17.41 -26.21
CA VAL A 61 13.64 -16.95 -24.95
C VAL A 61 12.14 -17.16 -25.03
N LEU A 62 11.61 -18.03 -24.15
CA LEU A 62 10.17 -18.17 -23.94
C LEU A 62 9.78 -17.26 -22.77
N ALA A 63 8.91 -16.28 -23.01
CA ALA A 63 8.42 -15.37 -22.00
C ALA A 63 6.93 -15.65 -21.73
N PHE A 64 6.61 -16.31 -20.62
CA PHE A 64 5.23 -16.53 -20.20
C PHE A 64 4.65 -15.21 -19.69
N ILE A 65 3.60 -14.72 -20.34
CA ILE A 65 2.97 -13.43 -20.07
C ILE A 65 1.48 -13.60 -19.76
N GLY A 66 0.91 -12.59 -19.09
CA GLY A 66 -0.54 -12.52 -18.79
C GLY A 66 -1.06 -11.11 -18.99
N THR A 67 -2.16 -10.97 -19.72
CA THR A 67 -2.73 -9.67 -20.12
C THR A 67 -3.29 -8.89 -18.93
N GLU A 68 -3.69 -9.55 -17.87
CA GLU A 68 -4.26 -8.92 -16.65
C GLU A 68 -3.30 -8.95 -15.46
N CYS A 69 -2.18 -9.69 -15.56
CA CYS A 69 -1.19 -9.73 -14.50
C CYS A 69 -0.45 -8.37 -14.36
N PRO A 70 -0.55 -7.66 -13.23
CA PRO A 70 0.09 -6.34 -13.07
C PRO A 70 1.60 -6.40 -13.26
N VAL A 71 2.25 -7.47 -12.77
CA VAL A 71 3.70 -7.64 -12.90
C VAL A 71 4.08 -7.90 -14.36
N ALA A 72 3.32 -8.71 -15.10
CA ALA A 72 3.57 -8.95 -16.52
C ALA A 72 3.36 -7.68 -17.36
N LYS A 73 2.36 -6.85 -17.04
CA LYS A 73 2.16 -5.54 -17.67
C LYS A 73 3.35 -4.61 -17.44
N ALA A 74 3.86 -4.56 -16.21
CA ALA A 74 5.01 -3.72 -15.87
C ALA A 74 6.31 -4.11 -16.61
N TYR A 75 6.43 -5.39 -16.99
CA TYR A 75 7.59 -5.88 -17.76
C TYR A 75 7.41 -5.91 -19.29
N GLY A 76 6.24 -5.56 -19.80
CA GLY A 76 5.95 -5.66 -21.25
C GLY A 76 6.94 -4.90 -22.12
N GLU A 77 7.16 -3.60 -21.84
CA GLU A 77 8.13 -2.78 -22.57
C GLU A 77 9.58 -3.29 -22.42
N ARG A 78 9.96 -3.73 -21.23
CA ARG A 78 11.28 -4.29 -20.95
C ARG A 78 11.57 -5.53 -21.80
N LEU A 79 10.58 -6.42 -21.98
CA LEU A 79 10.71 -7.59 -22.84
C LEU A 79 10.86 -7.17 -24.31
N ALA A 80 10.09 -6.16 -24.77
CA ALA A 80 10.22 -5.61 -26.13
C ALA A 80 11.61 -5.00 -26.38
N GLU A 81 12.13 -4.21 -25.44
CA GLU A 81 13.47 -3.64 -25.50
C GLU A 81 14.58 -4.72 -25.57
N LEU A 82 14.49 -5.75 -24.72
CA LEU A 82 15.44 -6.85 -24.72
C LEU A 82 15.37 -7.64 -26.02
N ALA A 83 14.19 -7.94 -26.53
CA ALA A 83 14.01 -8.62 -27.80
C ALA A 83 14.68 -7.85 -28.97
N LYS A 84 14.43 -6.54 -29.03
CA LYS A 84 15.08 -5.66 -30.04
C LYS A 84 16.59 -5.64 -29.88
N LYS A 85 17.11 -5.52 -28.66
CA LYS A 85 18.55 -5.47 -28.35
C LYS A 85 19.31 -6.72 -28.79
N TYR A 86 18.67 -7.89 -28.76
CA TYR A 86 19.32 -9.17 -29.04
C TYR A 86 18.94 -9.81 -30.37
N ALA A 87 18.02 -9.21 -31.15
CA ALA A 87 17.54 -9.74 -32.45
C ALA A 87 18.67 -10.09 -33.40
N ASP A 88 19.63 -9.14 -33.61
CA ASP A 88 20.76 -9.30 -34.52
C ASP A 88 21.89 -10.19 -33.95
N LYS A 89 21.76 -10.62 -32.69
CA LYS A 89 22.75 -11.49 -32.02
C LYS A 89 22.37 -12.96 -32.07
N GLY A 90 21.32 -13.30 -32.82
CA GLY A 90 20.83 -14.67 -32.95
C GLY A 90 19.96 -15.15 -31.78
N VAL A 91 19.31 -14.24 -31.08
CA VAL A 91 18.34 -14.55 -29.98
C VAL A 91 16.93 -14.32 -30.52
N GLN A 92 16.05 -15.28 -30.35
CA GLN A 92 14.63 -15.16 -30.64
C GLN A 92 13.82 -15.08 -29.37
N PHE A 93 12.96 -14.08 -29.22
CA PHE A 93 11.95 -14.01 -28.18
C PHE A 93 10.61 -14.53 -28.70
N LEU A 94 9.92 -15.31 -27.87
CA LEU A 94 8.56 -15.79 -28.08
C LEU A 94 7.78 -15.52 -26.80
N GLY A 95 6.75 -14.70 -26.88
CA GLY A 95 5.76 -14.59 -25.81
C GLY A 95 4.88 -15.85 -25.80
N VAL A 96 4.48 -16.29 -24.62
CA VAL A 96 3.57 -17.42 -24.45
C VAL A 96 2.46 -17.02 -23.49
N SER A 97 1.22 -17.03 -23.95
CA SER A 97 0.05 -16.87 -23.07
C SER A 97 -0.60 -18.23 -22.84
N SER A 98 -0.39 -18.78 -21.66
CA SER A 98 -1.01 -20.02 -21.22
C SER A 98 -2.19 -19.78 -20.27
N ASN A 99 -2.56 -18.54 -20.01
CA ASN A 99 -3.70 -18.22 -19.15
C ASN A 99 -5.02 -18.55 -19.85
N ARG A 100 -5.91 -19.28 -19.16
CA ARG A 100 -7.23 -19.61 -19.67
C ARG A 100 -8.05 -18.34 -20.02
N GLN A 101 -7.96 -17.32 -19.19
CA GLN A 101 -8.73 -16.08 -19.29
C GLN A 101 -8.22 -15.11 -20.37
N ASP A 102 -6.95 -15.17 -20.79
CA ASP A 102 -6.42 -14.26 -21.81
C ASP A 102 -7.01 -14.54 -23.19
N THR A 103 -7.73 -13.61 -23.77
CA THR A 103 -8.30 -13.71 -25.11
C THR A 103 -7.30 -13.28 -26.19
N ILE A 104 -7.53 -13.70 -27.43
CA ILE A 104 -6.73 -13.27 -28.60
C ILE A 104 -6.77 -11.73 -28.77
N THR A 105 -7.93 -11.11 -28.52
CA THR A 105 -8.10 -9.65 -28.59
C THR A 105 -7.25 -8.94 -27.55
N GLU A 106 -7.22 -9.45 -26.34
CA GLU A 106 -6.40 -8.88 -25.25
C GLU A 106 -4.91 -9.06 -25.52
N LEU A 107 -4.48 -10.19 -26.06
CA LEU A 107 -3.09 -10.41 -26.45
C LEU A 107 -2.66 -9.42 -27.54
N SER A 108 -3.50 -9.17 -28.55
CA SER A 108 -3.25 -8.15 -29.56
C SER A 108 -3.19 -6.75 -28.96
N ALA A 109 -4.06 -6.42 -28.00
CA ALA A 109 -4.02 -5.15 -27.29
C ALA A 109 -2.75 -5.02 -26.44
N TYR A 110 -2.35 -6.08 -25.71
CA TYR A 110 -1.12 -6.12 -24.94
C TYR A 110 0.11 -5.84 -25.82
N ALA A 111 0.21 -6.53 -26.98
CA ALA A 111 1.31 -6.31 -27.92
C ALA A 111 1.42 -4.86 -28.39
N ARG A 112 0.28 -4.22 -28.73
CA ARG A 112 0.27 -2.80 -29.15
C ARG A 112 0.67 -1.86 -28.03
N VAL A 113 0.12 -2.08 -26.82
CA VAL A 113 0.35 -1.19 -25.69
C VAL A 113 1.80 -1.21 -25.21
N HIS A 114 2.43 -2.39 -25.24
CA HIS A 114 3.80 -2.59 -24.75
C HIS A 114 4.84 -2.65 -25.88
N HIS A 115 4.46 -2.29 -27.11
CA HIS A 115 5.35 -2.27 -28.28
C HIS A 115 6.06 -3.61 -28.54
N VAL A 116 5.36 -4.73 -28.27
CA VAL A 116 5.89 -6.08 -28.47
C VAL A 116 5.79 -6.45 -29.94
N GLU A 117 6.94 -6.64 -30.60
CA GLU A 117 7.07 -7.01 -32.04
C GLU A 117 7.35 -8.51 -32.22
N PHE A 118 7.78 -9.23 -31.19
CA PHE A 118 7.98 -10.68 -31.27
C PHE A 118 6.64 -11.43 -31.17
N PRO A 119 6.55 -12.66 -31.76
CA PRO A 119 5.31 -13.45 -31.71
C PRO A 119 4.85 -13.73 -30.27
N ILE A 120 3.55 -13.54 -29.98
CA ILE A 120 2.91 -13.97 -28.75
C ILE A 120 1.99 -15.13 -29.07
N LEU A 121 2.35 -16.32 -28.60
CA LEU A 121 1.73 -17.58 -28.90
C LEU A 121 0.64 -17.91 -27.88
N LYS A 122 -0.50 -18.44 -28.32
CA LYS A 122 -1.56 -18.92 -27.42
C LYS A 122 -1.36 -20.40 -27.14
N ASP A 123 -1.02 -20.72 -25.90
CA ASP A 123 -0.87 -22.10 -25.41
C ASP A 123 -2.20 -22.58 -24.79
N LEU A 124 -3.10 -23.03 -25.65
CA LEU A 124 -4.37 -23.64 -25.22
C LEU A 124 -4.08 -24.93 -24.46
N ASN A 125 -4.82 -25.15 -23.35
CA ASN A 125 -4.70 -26.31 -22.47
C ASN A 125 -3.33 -26.43 -21.77
N ASN A 126 -2.56 -25.35 -21.67
CA ASN A 126 -1.31 -25.24 -20.90
C ASN A 126 -0.21 -26.26 -21.26
N LYS A 127 -0.24 -26.86 -22.46
CA LYS A 127 0.67 -27.94 -22.84
C LYS A 127 2.14 -27.52 -22.78
N LEU A 128 2.46 -26.33 -23.31
CA LEU A 128 3.84 -25.85 -23.30
C LEU A 128 4.24 -25.43 -21.88
N ALA A 129 3.35 -24.76 -21.15
CA ALA A 129 3.61 -24.40 -19.76
C ALA A 129 3.92 -25.63 -18.89
N ASP A 130 3.16 -26.71 -19.04
CA ASP A 130 3.36 -27.95 -18.28
C ASP A 130 4.62 -28.70 -18.70
N GLN A 131 4.90 -28.74 -20.02
CA GLN A 131 6.08 -29.35 -20.58
C GLN A 131 7.38 -28.73 -20.03
N ILE A 132 7.45 -27.40 -19.97
CA ILE A 132 8.67 -26.70 -19.54
C ILE A 132 8.71 -26.42 -18.03
N GLY A 133 7.54 -26.53 -17.36
CA GLY A 133 7.40 -26.31 -15.92
C GLY A 133 7.13 -24.86 -15.52
N ALA A 134 6.61 -24.03 -16.44
CA ALA A 134 6.23 -22.65 -16.15
C ALA A 134 5.07 -22.59 -15.14
N GLN A 135 5.16 -21.68 -14.17
CA GLN A 135 4.17 -21.55 -13.09
C GLN A 135 3.50 -20.19 -13.04
N ARG A 136 4.22 -19.13 -13.46
CA ARG A 136 3.79 -17.75 -13.24
C ARG A 136 3.85 -16.89 -14.50
N THR A 137 3.27 -15.70 -14.39
CA THR A 137 3.40 -14.61 -15.37
C THR A 137 3.83 -13.33 -14.62
N PRO A 138 4.98 -12.65 -15.04
CA PRO A 138 5.91 -13.12 -16.05
C PRO A 138 6.90 -14.16 -15.51
N GLU A 139 7.20 -15.16 -16.33
CA GLU A 139 8.27 -16.10 -16.10
C GLU A 139 9.00 -16.35 -17.41
N VAL A 140 10.34 -16.38 -17.42
CA VAL A 140 11.11 -16.54 -18.64
C VAL A 140 12.00 -17.78 -18.61
N PHE A 141 12.18 -18.40 -19.76
CA PHE A 141 13.07 -19.53 -19.98
C PHE A 141 14.01 -19.20 -21.13
N VAL A 142 15.32 -19.38 -20.94
CA VAL A 142 16.32 -19.23 -22.00
C VAL A 142 16.78 -20.60 -22.43
N LEU A 143 16.55 -20.95 -23.69
CA LEU A 143 16.94 -22.19 -24.33
C LEU A 143 18.18 -21.95 -25.16
N ASP A 144 19.18 -22.87 -25.03
CA ASP A 144 20.38 -22.85 -25.90
C ASP A 144 20.11 -23.43 -27.32
N ALA A 145 21.17 -23.63 -28.08
CA ALA A 145 21.09 -24.21 -29.45
C ALA A 145 20.50 -25.62 -29.46
N ASP A 146 20.74 -26.41 -28.38
CA ASP A 146 20.17 -27.77 -28.24
C ASP A 146 18.75 -27.78 -27.68
N ARG A 147 18.19 -26.55 -27.41
CA ARG A 147 16.88 -26.34 -26.79
C ARG A 147 16.82 -26.81 -25.33
N SER A 148 17.95 -26.87 -24.65
CA SER A 148 18.04 -27.12 -23.23
C SER A 148 17.86 -25.82 -22.44
N VAL A 149 17.09 -25.85 -21.35
CA VAL A 149 16.91 -24.71 -20.46
C VAL A 149 18.22 -24.37 -19.74
N ARG A 150 18.73 -23.17 -19.91
CA ARG A 150 19.93 -22.67 -19.25
C ARG A 150 19.66 -21.61 -18.20
N TYR A 151 18.52 -20.96 -18.29
CA TYR A 151 18.00 -20.03 -17.30
C TYR A 151 16.50 -20.14 -17.24
N HIS A 152 15.94 -20.05 -16.03
CA HIS A 152 14.51 -19.78 -15.84
C HIS A 152 14.21 -18.94 -14.60
N GLY A 153 13.10 -18.19 -14.65
CA GLY A 153 12.64 -17.37 -13.55
C GLY A 153 12.32 -15.93 -13.92
N ARG A 154 12.86 -14.97 -13.16
CA ARG A 154 12.55 -13.53 -13.28
C ARG A 154 13.28 -12.88 -14.46
N ILE A 155 12.71 -11.77 -14.95
CA ILE A 155 13.36 -10.88 -15.92
C ILE A 155 14.46 -10.08 -15.21
N ASP A 156 14.10 -9.42 -14.12
CA ASP A 156 14.99 -8.67 -13.22
C ASP A 156 14.32 -8.51 -11.85
N ASN A 157 14.86 -7.67 -10.94
CA ASN A 157 14.30 -7.44 -9.62
C ASN A 157 13.59 -6.08 -9.46
N GLN A 158 13.21 -5.41 -10.56
CA GLN A 158 12.58 -4.10 -10.49
C GLN A 158 11.13 -4.17 -10.02
N PHE A 159 10.33 -5.09 -10.60
CA PHE A 159 8.91 -5.19 -10.29
C PHE A 159 8.59 -6.52 -9.60
N GLY A 160 7.60 -6.48 -8.72
CA GLY A 160 7.06 -7.67 -8.05
C GLY A 160 5.67 -7.41 -7.49
N VAL A 161 5.13 -8.40 -6.78
CA VAL A 161 3.83 -8.27 -6.16
C VAL A 161 3.93 -7.26 -5.01
N GLY A 162 3.23 -6.13 -5.15
CA GLY A 162 3.18 -5.09 -4.13
C GLY A 162 4.38 -4.13 -4.10
N TYR A 163 5.34 -4.25 -5.03
CA TYR A 163 6.47 -3.33 -5.08
C TYR A 163 6.94 -2.99 -6.51
N ALA A 164 7.53 -1.80 -6.66
CA ALA A 164 8.24 -1.34 -7.85
C ALA A 164 9.48 -0.53 -7.42
N LYS A 165 10.68 -0.99 -7.79
CA LYS A 165 11.92 -0.25 -7.54
C LYS A 165 12.13 0.82 -8.62
N LYS A 166 12.85 1.88 -8.29
CA LYS A 166 13.20 2.94 -9.26
C LYS A 166 13.99 2.37 -10.45
N THR A 167 14.93 1.46 -10.17
CA THR A 167 15.74 0.76 -11.17
C THR A 167 15.99 -0.68 -10.74
N ALA A 168 16.16 -1.59 -11.69
CA ALA A 168 16.64 -2.93 -11.40
C ALA A 168 18.11 -2.88 -10.96
N THR A 169 18.45 -3.65 -9.92
CA THR A 169 19.84 -3.87 -9.48
C THR A 169 20.40 -5.19 -10.00
N ASP A 170 19.53 -6.15 -10.26
CA ASP A 170 19.88 -7.48 -10.78
C ASP A 170 19.14 -7.69 -12.10
N LEU A 171 19.88 -7.91 -13.17
CA LEU A 171 19.36 -8.00 -14.56
C LEU A 171 19.36 -9.45 -15.06
N PHE A 172 18.77 -10.36 -14.29
CA PHE A 172 18.88 -11.81 -14.43
C PHE A 172 18.75 -12.35 -15.86
N LEU A 173 17.69 -12.01 -16.58
CA LEU A 173 17.50 -12.45 -17.96
C LEU A 173 18.58 -11.91 -18.90
N LYS A 174 18.89 -10.61 -18.76
CA LYS A 174 19.93 -9.97 -19.59
C LYS A 174 21.29 -10.62 -19.37
N ASP A 175 21.66 -10.84 -18.10
CA ASP A 175 22.96 -11.41 -17.75
C ASP A 175 23.06 -12.86 -18.23
N ALA A 176 22.00 -13.66 -18.07
CA ALA A 176 21.94 -15.01 -18.60
C ALA A 176 22.12 -15.06 -20.14
N ILE A 177 21.47 -14.16 -20.88
CA ILE A 177 21.63 -14.08 -22.34
C ILE A 177 23.07 -13.67 -22.70
N ASP A 178 23.63 -12.67 -22.03
CA ASP A 178 25.00 -12.18 -22.32
C ASP A 178 26.06 -13.27 -22.01
N GLU A 179 25.91 -14.01 -20.90
CA GLU A 179 26.80 -15.12 -20.53
C GLU A 179 26.73 -16.26 -21.58
N LEU A 180 25.53 -16.67 -21.97
CA LEU A 180 25.35 -17.73 -22.98
C LEU A 180 25.89 -17.33 -24.35
N LEU A 181 25.67 -16.07 -24.80
CA LEU A 181 26.23 -15.57 -26.06
C LEU A 181 27.76 -15.50 -26.04
N ALA A 182 28.36 -15.31 -24.86
CA ALA A 182 29.80 -15.36 -24.63
C ALA A 182 30.35 -16.79 -24.47
N GLY A 183 29.50 -17.82 -24.60
CA GLY A 183 29.91 -19.25 -24.42
C GLY A 183 30.16 -19.64 -22.98
N LYS A 184 29.66 -18.86 -22.01
CA LYS A 184 29.82 -19.10 -20.58
C LYS A 184 28.62 -19.86 -19.99
N THR A 185 28.82 -20.54 -18.88
CA THR A 185 27.75 -21.07 -18.07
C THR A 185 27.06 -19.92 -17.34
N VAL A 186 25.72 -19.98 -17.25
CA VAL A 186 24.94 -18.97 -16.53
C VAL A 186 25.24 -19.05 -15.04
N ALA A 187 25.75 -17.97 -14.47
CA ALA A 187 26.16 -17.91 -13.06
C ALA A 187 24.98 -18.11 -12.11
N LYS A 188 23.82 -17.57 -12.47
CA LYS A 188 22.57 -17.71 -11.71
C LYS A 188 21.48 -18.27 -12.63
N GLY A 189 21.50 -19.57 -12.85
CA GLY A 189 20.63 -20.26 -13.83
C GLY A 189 19.16 -20.27 -13.42
N GLU A 190 18.83 -20.09 -12.13
CA GLU A 190 17.47 -20.14 -11.63
C GLU A 190 17.18 -18.99 -10.66
N THR A 191 16.00 -18.40 -10.77
CA THR A 191 15.47 -17.41 -9.84
C THR A 191 13.97 -17.65 -9.62
N ALA A 192 13.47 -17.38 -8.41
CA ALA A 192 12.04 -17.52 -8.14
C ALA A 192 11.22 -16.54 -8.97
N ALA A 193 10.36 -17.02 -9.85
CA ALA A 193 9.43 -16.19 -10.62
C ALA A 193 8.45 -15.47 -9.69
N VAL A 194 8.12 -14.21 -10.05
CA VAL A 194 7.23 -13.36 -9.23
C VAL A 194 6.13 -12.80 -10.11
N GLY A 195 4.89 -12.99 -9.70
CA GLY A 195 3.70 -12.57 -10.43
C GLY A 195 2.53 -13.52 -10.16
N CYS A 196 1.51 -13.46 -11.02
CA CYS A 196 0.32 -14.29 -10.88
C CYS A 196 0.59 -15.73 -11.35
N PHE A 197 -0.11 -16.70 -10.78
CA PHE A 197 -0.11 -18.05 -11.36
C PHE A 197 -0.69 -18.04 -12.78
N ILE A 198 -0.15 -18.90 -13.62
CA ILE A 198 -0.75 -19.22 -14.93
C ILE A 198 -2.13 -19.80 -14.66
N GLY A 199 -3.17 -19.21 -15.25
CA GLY A 199 -4.55 -19.68 -15.17
C GLY A 199 -4.71 -21.01 -15.94
N ARG A 200 -4.59 -22.12 -15.22
CA ARG A 200 -4.63 -23.46 -15.82
C ARG A 200 -6.03 -23.93 -16.12
N VAL A 201 -6.15 -24.73 -17.13
CA VAL A 201 -7.37 -25.49 -17.44
C VAL A 201 -7.30 -26.82 -16.70
N HIS A 202 -7.89 -26.88 -15.51
CA HIS A 202 -8.07 -28.15 -14.81
C HIS A 202 -9.39 -28.79 -15.24
N PRO A 203 -9.43 -30.15 -15.47
CA PRO A 203 -10.70 -30.84 -15.61
C PRO A 203 -11.55 -30.63 -14.35
N ALA A 204 -12.76 -30.10 -14.54
CA ALA A 204 -13.68 -29.93 -13.41
C ALA A 204 -14.13 -31.29 -12.90
N ASP A 205 -14.08 -31.54 -11.59
CA ASP A 205 -14.64 -32.72 -10.95
C ASP A 205 -16.17 -32.64 -11.03
N PRO A 206 -16.83 -33.54 -11.79
CA PRO A 206 -18.29 -33.53 -11.92
C PRO A 206 -19.02 -33.92 -10.62
N GLY A 207 -18.29 -34.51 -9.65
CA GLY A 207 -18.80 -34.89 -8.33
C GLY A 207 -18.48 -33.86 -7.23
N ALA A 208 -17.89 -32.73 -7.57
CA ALA A 208 -17.49 -31.75 -6.61
C ALA A 208 -18.65 -31.21 -5.75
N ALA A 209 -18.52 -31.28 -4.45
CA ALA A 209 -19.51 -30.75 -3.51
C ALA A 209 -19.57 -29.20 -3.51
N VAL A 210 -18.46 -28.55 -3.89
CA VAL A 210 -18.33 -27.09 -3.95
C VAL A 210 -18.30 -26.64 -5.41
N THR A 211 -19.23 -25.75 -5.78
CA THR A 211 -19.30 -25.19 -7.13
C THR A 211 -19.41 -23.66 -7.09
N TYR A 212 -19.08 -23.02 -8.21
CA TYR A 212 -19.21 -21.57 -8.34
C TYR A 212 -20.64 -21.10 -8.05
N SER A 213 -21.64 -21.68 -8.75
CA SER A 213 -23.03 -21.22 -8.66
C SER A 213 -23.65 -21.46 -7.28
N ASN A 214 -23.20 -22.46 -6.52
CA ASN A 214 -23.80 -22.78 -5.23
C ASN A 214 -23.17 -22.00 -4.06
N GLN A 215 -21.83 -22.05 -3.90
CA GLN A 215 -21.15 -21.46 -2.73
C GLN A 215 -20.24 -20.28 -3.10
N VAL A 216 -19.38 -20.45 -4.13
CA VAL A 216 -18.26 -19.55 -4.37
C VAL A 216 -18.72 -18.15 -4.76
N VAL A 217 -19.71 -18.02 -5.64
CA VAL A 217 -20.25 -16.73 -6.08
C VAL A 217 -20.74 -15.86 -4.92
N ARG A 218 -21.27 -16.47 -3.85
CA ARG A 218 -21.74 -15.74 -2.66
C ARG A 218 -20.59 -15.13 -1.89
N ILE A 219 -19.50 -15.89 -1.72
CA ILE A 219 -18.28 -15.42 -1.08
C ILE A 219 -17.65 -14.30 -1.92
N LEU A 220 -17.54 -14.48 -3.24
CA LEU A 220 -16.98 -13.48 -4.13
C LEU A 220 -17.79 -12.19 -4.11
N ASN A 221 -19.12 -12.26 -4.19
CA ASN A 221 -20.00 -11.10 -4.14
C ASN A 221 -19.87 -10.33 -2.83
N GLN A 222 -19.69 -11.03 -1.72
CA GLN A 222 -19.57 -10.41 -0.40
C GLN A 222 -18.18 -9.83 -0.12
N ARG A 223 -17.10 -10.52 -0.56
CA ARG A 223 -15.74 -10.25 -0.13
C ARG A 223 -14.85 -9.62 -1.21
N CYS A 224 -15.15 -9.84 -2.51
CA CYS A 224 -14.21 -9.54 -3.59
C CYS A 224 -14.75 -8.54 -4.62
N VAL A 225 -15.98 -8.72 -5.08
CA VAL A 225 -16.54 -8.00 -6.24
C VAL A 225 -16.66 -6.49 -6.01
N SER A 226 -16.75 -6.02 -4.75
CA SER A 226 -16.73 -4.58 -4.45
C SER A 226 -15.52 -3.85 -5.04
N CYS A 227 -14.37 -4.54 -5.12
CA CYS A 227 -13.13 -4.03 -5.71
C CYS A 227 -12.82 -4.69 -7.07
N HIS A 228 -13.18 -5.98 -7.23
CA HIS A 228 -12.92 -6.77 -8.43
C HIS A 228 -14.10 -6.69 -9.43
N ARG A 229 -14.34 -5.51 -9.98
CA ARG A 229 -15.31 -5.23 -11.04
C ARG A 229 -14.81 -4.11 -11.95
N SER A 230 -15.39 -3.99 -13.12
CA SER A 230 -14.96 -2.97 -14.09
C SER A 230 -15.03 -1.55 -13.50
N GLY A 231 -13.97 -0.77 -13.71
CA GLY A 231 -13.85 0.62 -13.25
C GLY A 231 -13.35 0.78 -11.80
N GLU A 232 -13.14 -0.31 -11.06
CA GLU A 232 -12.61 -0.29 -9.70
C GLU A 232 -11.09 -0.54 -9.62
N ALA A 233 -10.55 -0.55 -8.40
CA ALA A 233 -9.11 -0.57 -8.17
C ALA A 233 -8.42 -1.90 -8.55
N ALA A 234 -9.15 -3.01 -8.54
CA ALA A 234 -8.57 -4.32 -8.82
C ALA A 234 -8.25 -4.49 -10.32
N PRO A 235 -7.19 -5.24 -10.66
CA PRO A 235 -6.69 -5.36 -12.02
C PRO A 235 -7.58 -6.18 -12.95
N PHE A 236 -8.52 -6.97 -12.41
CA PHE A 236 -9.44 -7.84 -13.16
C PHE A 236 -10.78 -7.98 -12.43
N ALA A 237 -11.83 -8.30 -13.18
CA ALA A 237 -13.17 -8.49 -12.65
C ALA A 237 -13.41 -9.92 -12.16
N MET A 238 -14.36 -10.10 -11.24
CA MET A 238 -14.82 -11.38 -10.69
C MET A 238 -16.34 -11.46 -10.65
N THR A 239 -17.03 -10.82 -11.60
CA THR A 239 -18.48 -10.65 -11.57
C THR A 239 -19.25 -11.86 -12.12
N ASN A 240 -18.57 -12.74 -12.84
CA ASN A 240 -19.16 -13.95 -13.42
C ASN A 240 -18.16 -15.11 -13.48
N TYR A 241 -18.65 -16.32 -13.77
CA TYR A 241 -17.84 -17.52 -13.82
C TYR A 241 -16.72 -17.47 -14.86
N ALA A 242 -16.99 -16.92 -16.05
CA ALA A 242 -15.98 -16.84 -17.12
C ALA A 242 -14.78 -15.96 -16.71
N GLU A 243 -15.04 -14.87 -16.00
CA GLU A 243 -14.00 -13.98 -15.47
C GLU A 243 -13.18 -14.63 -14.36
N VAL A 244 -13.80 -15.43 -13.49
CA VAL A 244 -13.14 -15.87 -12.25
C VAL A 244 -12.50 -17.26 -12.34
N SER A 245 -13.03 -18.15 -13.17
CA SER A 245 -12.60 -19.57 -13.19
C SER A 245 -11.11 -19.75 -13.54
N GLY A 246 -10.54 -18.87 -14.37
CA GLY A 246 -9.11 -18.87 -14.68
C GLY A 246 -8.20 -18.37 -13.56
N TRP A 247 -8.78 -17.78 -12.51
CA TRP A 247 -8.06 -17.26 -11.34
C TRP A 247 -8.16 -18.14 -10.11
N ALA A 248 -8.81 -19.31 -10.19
CA ALA A 248 -9.10 -20.14 -9.01
C ALA A 248 -7.85 -20.45 -8.17
N ASP A 249 -6.76 -20.88 -8.81
CA ASP A 249 -5.49 -21.16 -8.12
C ASP A 249 -4.88 -19.91 -7.49
N ALA A 250 -4.93 -18.78 -8.20
CA ALA A 250 -4.43 -17.50 -7.69
C ALA A 250 -5.28 -16.99 -6.52
N ILE A 251 -6.60 -17.15 -6.59
CA ILE A 251 -7.52 -16.82 -5.48
C ILE A 251 -7.19 -17.66 -4.25
N ALA A 252 -7.04 -18.98 -4.41
CA ALA A 252 -6.68 -19.87 -3.31
C ALA A 252 -5.31 -19.48 -2.70
N GLU A 253 -4.32 -19.11 -3.54
CA GLU A 253 -3.01 -18.65 -3.07
C GLU A 253 -3.11 -17.36 -2.24
N VAL A 254 -3.74 -16.31 -2.78
CA VAL A 254 -3.78 -15.00 -2.12
C VAL A 254 -4.58 -15.04 -0.81
N VAL A 255 -5.63 -15.88 -0.76
CA VAL A 255 -6.42 -16.11 0.46
C VAL A 255 -5.60 -16.89 1.49
N ARG A 256 -4.85 -17.93 1.09
CA ARG A 256 -3.97 -18.70 1.99
C ARG A 256 -2.85 -17.84 2.54
N GLN A 257 -2.30 -16.96 1.74
CA GLN A 257 -1.27 -15.99 2.14
C GLN A 257 -1.83 -14.80 2.91
N ARG A 258 -3.16 -14.70 3.06
CA ARG A 258 -3.85 -13.58 3.71
C ARG A 258 -3.53 -12.23 3.06
N ARG A 259 -3.32 -12.22 1.75
CA ARG A 259 -3.17 -10.99 0.95
C ARG A 259 -4.53 -10.42 0.54
N MET A 260 -5.53 -11.32 0.39
CA MET A 260 -6.91 -10.98 0.05
C MET A 260 -7.90 -11.78 0.94
N PRO A 261 -9.01 -11.15 1.37
CA PRO A 261 -9.26 -9.70 1.33
C PRO A 261 -8.19 -8.92 2.12
N PRO A 262 -7.94 -7.64 1.78
CA PRO A 262 -6.97 -6.83 2.52
C PRO A 262 -7.54 -6.46 3.91
N TRP A 263 -7.14 -7.22 4.91
CA TRP A 263 -7.47 -6.98 6.31
C TRP A 263 -6.33 -7.51 7.19
N HIS A 264 -5.75 -6.62 7.97
CA HIS A 264 -4.49 -6.92 8.67
C HIS A 264 -4.61 -6.83 10.20
N ALA A 265 -5.78 -6.41 10.75
CA ALA A 265 -6.00 -6.40 12.19
C ALA A 265 -6.01 -7.83 12.75
N SER A 266 -5.33 -8.00 13.88
CA SER A 266 -5.40 -9.21 14.69
C SER A 266 -6.80 -9.38 15.27
N PRO A 267 -7.43 -10.55 15.19
CA PRO A 267 -8.77 -10.78 15.74
C PRO A 267 -8.80 -10.77 17.27
N LYS A 268 -7.64 -10.61 17.92
CA LYS A 268 -7.53 -10.62 19.39
C LYS A 268 -7.93 -9.29 20.03
N TYR A 269 -7.86 -8.19 19.29
CA TYR A 269 -8.02 -6.84 19.82
C TYR A 269 -8.91 -6.00 18.91
N GLY A 270 -9.77 -5.19 19.54
CA GLY A 270 -10.71 -4.32 18.85
C GLY A 270 -11.87 -5.07 18.18
N HIS A 271 -12.93 -4.32 17.91
CA HIS A 271 -14.07 -4.77 17.10
C HIS A 271 -14.37 -3.66 16.09
N PHE A 272 -14.31 -3.99 14.80
CA PHE A 272 -14.37 -3.01 13.75
C PHE A 272 -15.61 -3.19 12.88
N ALA A 273 -16.31 -2.10 12.62
CA ALA A 273 -17.54 -2.10 11.81
C ALA A 273 -17.25 -2.45 10.33
N ASN A 274 -16.05 -2.14 9.87
CA ASN A 274 -15.58 -2.40 8.51
C ASN A 274 -14.68 -3.64 8.39
N ASP A 275 -14.82 -4.62 9.30
CA ASP A 275 -14.05 -5.86 9.28
C ASP A 275 -14.27 -6.64 7.97
N ARG A 276 -13.18 -6.84 7.23
CA ARG A 276 -13.13 -7.58 5.96
C ARG A 276 -12.49 -8.96 6.11
N SER A 277 -12.17 -9.38 7.33
CA SER A 277 -11.59 -10.71 7.54
C SER A 277 -12.49 -11.79 6.97
N MET A 278 -11.87 -12.85 6.45
CA MET A 278 -12.60 -13.98 5.89
C MET A 278 -12.60 -15.13 6.90
N PRO A 279 -13.78 -15.68 7.28
CA PRO A 279 -13.88 -16.88 8.10
C PRO A 279 -13.16 -18.07 7.48
N ASP A 280 -12.70 -19.01 8.30
CA ASP A 280 -11.94 -20.16 7.82
C ASP A 280 -12.82 -21.10 6.96
N GLU A 281 -14.13 -21.16 7.22
CA GLU A 281 -15.10 -21.92 6.43
C GLU A 281 -15.21 -21.36 4.99
N GLU A 282 -15.23 -20.04 4.83
CA GLU A 282 -15.25 -19.42 3.49
C GLU A 282 -13.94 -19.66 2.73
N LYS A 283 -12.79 -19.62 3.44
CA LYS A 283 -11.49 -19.93 2.85
C LYS A 283 -11.42 -21.36 2.35
N GLU A 284 -11.91 -22.30 3.15
CA GLU A 284 -11.93 -23.71 2.81
C GLU A 284 -12.79 -23.99 1.56
N VAL A 285 -13.93 -23.32 1.42
CA VAL A 285 -14.76 -23.39 0.21
C VAL A 285 -13.97 -22.97 -1.03
N LEU A 286 -13.21 -21.88 -0.96
CA LEU A 286 -12.38 -21.40 -2.09
C LEU A 286 -11.24 -22.38 -2.40
N TYR A 287 -10.62 -23.00 -1.39
CA TYR A 287 -9.57 -24.00 -1.59
C TYR A 287 -10.10 -25.27 -2.24
N GLN A 288 -11.24 -25.77 -1.78
CA GLN A 288 -11.89 -26.96 -2.37
C GLN A 288 -12.33 -26.70 -3.80
N TRP A 289 -12.91 -25.53 -4.07
CA TRP A 289 -13.31 -25.16 -5.43
C TRP A 289 -12.13 -25.13 -6.41
N ALA A 290 -11.02 -24.49 -6.02
CA ALA A 290 -9.82 -24.45 -6.85
C ALA A 290 -9.24 -25.86 -7.07
N ALA A 291 -9.13 -26.67 -6.01
CA ALA A 291 -8.61 -28.04 -6.07
C ALA A 291 -9.48 -28.97 -6.96
N ALA A 292 -10.79 -28.72 -7.02
CA ALA A 292 -11.75 -29.48 -7.87
C ALA A 292 -11.76 -29.00 -9.34
N GLY A 293 -10.84 -28.12 -9.77
CA GLY A 293 -10.79 -27.61 -11.14
C GLY A 293 -11.83 -26.52 -11.43
N ALA A 294 -12.25 -25.81 -10.39
CA ALA A 294 -13.16 -24.68 -10.47
C ALA A 294 -14.49 -24.99 -11.17
N PRO A 295 -15.27 -26.02 -10.74
CA PRO A 295 -16.53 -26.37 -11.39
C PRO A 295 -17.57 -25.24 -11.31
N GLU A 296 -18.34 -25.06 -12.42
CA GLU A 296 -19.36 -24.01 -12.51
C GLU A 296 -20.58 -24.30 -11.65
N GLY A 297 -21.08 -25.54 -11.74
CA GLY A 297 -22.33 -25.97 -11.10
C GLY A 297 -23.59 -25.59 -11.89
N ASP A 298 -24.77 -25.77 -11.27
CA ASP A 298 -26.05 -25.45 -11.92
C ASP A 298 -26.36 -23.94 -11.83
N ALA A 299 -26.58 -23.31 -12.99
CA ALA A 299 -26.90 -21.88 -13.08
C ALA A 299 -28.16 -21.46 -12.29
N LYS A 300 -29.08 -22.42 -12.02
CA LYS A 300 -30.29 -22.18 -11.20
C LYS A 300 -29.95 -21.82 -9.75
N ASN A 301 -28.75 -22.14 -9.27
CA ASN A 301 -28.31 -21.88 -7.92
C ASN A 301 -27.63 -20.49 -7.79
N LEU A 302 -27.47 -19.76 -8.90
CA LEU A 302 -26.88 -18.42 -8.86
C LEU A 302 -27.73 -17.45 -8.02
N PRO A 303 -27.12 -16.68 -7.09
CA PRO A 303 -27.83 -15.60 -6.43
C PRO A 303 -28.08 -14.44 -7.41
N PRO A 304 -29.00 -13.54 -7.09
CA PRO A 304 -29.10 -12.25 -7.80
C PRO A 304 -27.75 -11.55 -7.85
N ALA A 305 -27.46 -10.89 -8.96
CA ALA A 305 -26.25 -10.08 -9.08
C ALA A 305 -26.25 -8.97 -8.01
N PRO A 306 -25.09 -8.69 -7.37
CA PRO A 306 -25.00 -7.60 -6.40
C PRO A 306 -25.23 -6.25 -7.10
N THR A 307 -25.92 -5.36 -6.40
CA THR A 307 -26.08 -3.98 -6.84
C THR A 307 -25.01 -3.09 -6.21
N PHE A 308 -24.44 -2.21 -6.98
CA PHE A 308 -23.42 -1.26 -6.51
C PHE A 308 -23.94 0.17 -6.66
N VAL A 309 -23.51 1.03 -5.73
CA VAL A 309 -23.78 2.45 -5.83
C VAL A 309 -22.96 3.02 -7.00
N GLU A 310 -23.65 3.55 -8.00
CA GLU A 310 -22.98 4.32 -9.05
C GLU A 310 -22.73 5.75 -8.56
N GLY A 311 -21.53 6.27 -8.79
CA GLY A 311 -21.17 7.61 -8.36
C GLY A 311 -20.60 7.67 -6.93
N TRP A 312 -21.00 8.67 -6.14
CA TRP A 312 -20.50 8.90 -4.78
C TRP A 312 -21.04 7.86 -3.79
N GLY A 313 -20.13 7.29 -2.95
CA GLY A 313 -20.49 6.40 -1.85
C GLY A 313 -21.05 7.12 -0.61
N LEU A 314 -21.32 8.40 -0.74
CA LEU A 314 -21.86 9.26 0.31
C LEU A 314 -23.36 8.96 0.57
N PRO A 315 -23.90 9.27 1.76
CA PRO A 315 -25.32 8.99 2.09
C PRO A 315 -26.32 9.76 1.23
N ARG A 316 -25.89 10.83 0.57
CA ARG A 316 -26.60 11.60 -0.45
C ARG A 316 -25.62 12.26 -1.40
N ALA A 317 -26.10 12.83 -2.47
CA ALA A 317 -25.25 13.62 -3.38
C ALA A 317 -24.47 14.70 -2.62
N PRO A 318 -23.17 14.90 -2.92
CA PRO A 318 -22.38 15.91 -2.26
C PRO A 318 -22.91 17.32 -2.54
N ASP A 319 -22.90 18.18 -1.53
CA ASP A 319 -23.29 19.59 -1.68
C ASP A 319 -22.28 20.36 -2.53
N LYS A 320 -21.01 19.95 -2.46
CA LYS A 320 -19.92 20.49 -3.27
C LYS A 320 -18.95 19.41 -3.67
N VAL A 321 -18.42 19.56 -4.88
CA VAL A 321 -17.33 18.73 -5.42
C VAL A 321 -16.17 19.66 -5.79
N PHE A 322 -15.00 19.34 -5.30
CA PHE A 322 -13.76 20.07 -5.57
C PHE A 322 -12.80 19.18 -6.34
N LYS A 323 -12.35 19.62 -7.50
CA LYS A 323 -11.29 18.97 -8.27
C LYS A 323 -9.94 19.45 -7.78
N MET A 324 -8.95 18.57 -7.72
CA MET A 324 -7.59 18.91 -7.31
C MET A 324 -6.95 20.00 -8.15
N ALA A 325 -7.28 20.06 -9.45
CA ALA A 325 -6.75 21.02 -10.41
C ALA A 325 -7.73 21.25 -11.58
N ALA A 326 -7.48 22.30 -12.37
CA ALA A 326 -8.25 22.57 -13.58
C ALA A 326 -7.91 21.64 -14.75
N LYS A 327 -6.72 21.02 -14.74
CA LYS A 327 -6.23 20.07 -15.75
C LYS A 327 -5.78 18.79 -15.08
N SER A 328 -5.90 17.67 -15.79
CA SER A 328 -5.38 16.37 -15.34
C SER A 328 -3.87 16.41 -15.14
N TYR A 329 -3.39 15.63 -14.18
CA TYR A 329 -1.98 15.29 -14.00
C TYR A 329 -1.63 14.07 -14.84
N HIS A 330 -0.56 14.15 -15.62
CA HIS A 330 -0.10 13.04 -16.45
C HIS A 330 0.86 12.14 -15.65
N VAL A 331 0.46 10.89 -15.43
CA VAL A 331 1.26 9.87 -14.75
C VAL A 331 2.03 9.09 -15.80
N PRO A 332 3.38 9.02 -15.73
CA PRO A 332 4.18 8.27 -16.68
C PRO A 332 3.92 6.76 -16.59
N ALA A 333 4.25 6.01 -17.64
CA ALA A 333 4.11 4.55 -17.65
C ALA A 333 4.97 3.86 -16.60
N THR A 334 6.18 4.37 -16.36
CA THR A 334 7.20 3.76 -15.51
C THR A 334 7.93 4.81 -14.67
N GLY A 335 8.72 4.35 -13.70
CA GLY A 335 9.51 5.21 -12.83
C GLY A 335 8.83 5.46 -11.47
N VAL A 336 9.38 6.40 -10.71
CA VAL A 336 8.86 6.82 -9.41
C VAL A 336 8.31 8.23 -9.55
N VAL A 337 7.08 8.44 -9.13
CA VAL A 337 6.46 9.76 -9.09
C VAL A 337 6.51 10.26 -7.64
N GLU A 338 7.16 11.40 -7.41
CA GLU A 338 7.15 12.07 -6.11
C GLU A 338 5.73 12.51 -5.75
N TYR A 339 5.46 12.72 -4.46
CA TYR A 339 4.15 13.22 -4.02
C TYR A 339 3.80 14.54 -4.69
N GLN A 340 2.58 14.64 -5.19
CA GLN A 340 2.05 15.83 -5.85
C GLN A 340 1.10 16.57 -4.91
N TYR A 341 1.21 17.90 -4.88
CA TYR A 341 0.43 18.75 -4.00
C TYR A 341 -0.36 19.78 -4.80
N PHE A 342 -1.68 19.78 -4.64
CA PHE A 342 -2.57 20.71 -5.34
C PHE A 342 -3.38 21.52 -4.33
N ARG A 343 -3.40 22.84 -4.51
CA ARG A 343 -4.12 23.77 -3.65
C ARG A 343 -5.38 24.24 -4.33
N VAL A 344 -6.50 24.19 -3.63
CA VAL A 344 -7.80 24.58 -4.13
C VAL A 344 -8.42 25.57 -3.16
N ASP A 345 -8.83 26.74 -3.65
CA ASP A 345 -9.64 27.70 -2.88
C ASP A 345 -11.11 27.31 -3.00
N PRO A 346 -11.75 26.79 -1.94
CA PRO A 346 -13.16 26.44 -1.98
C PRO A 346 -14.09 27.66 -1.92
N GLY A 347 -13.54 28.85 -1.64
CA GLY A 347 -14.30 30.10 -1.56
C GLY A 347 -15.21 30.19 -0.33
N PHE A 348 -14.96 29.45 0.73
CA PHE A 348 -15.78 29.48 1.95
C PHE A 348 -15.72 30.83 2.64
N LYS A 349 -16.88 31.51 2.72
CA LYS A 349 -17.03 32.80 3.41
C LYS A 349 -17.48 32.64 4.86
N GLU A 350 -17.91 31.47 5.24
CA GLU A 350 -18.38 31.07 6.56
C GLU A 350 -17.84 29.69 6.91
N ASP A 351 -17.83 29.37 8.17
CA ASP A 351 -17.44 28.05 8.69
C ASP A 351 -18.31 26.94 8.08
N LYS A 352 -17.71 25.81 7.77
CA LYS A 352 -18.38 24.64 7.22
C LYS A 352 -18.24 23.44 8.15
N TRP A 353 -19.35 22.71 8.27
CA TRP A 353 -19.45 21.50 9.10
C TRP A 353 -19.67 20.30 8.19
N ILE A 354 -18.69 19.39 8.16
CA ILE A 354 -18.67 18.21 7.29
C ILE A 354 -19.27 17.03 8.05
N THR A 355 -20.34 16.44 7.54
CA THR A 355 -20.94 15.21 8.06
C THR A 355 -20.57 13.99 7.27
N ALA A 356 -20.25 14.15 5.98
CA ALA A 356 -19.65 13.07 5.17
C ALA A 356 -18.75 13.67 4.09
N ILE A 357 -17.70 12.89 3.72
CA ILE A 357 -16.71 13.32 2.73
C ILE A 357 -16.07 12.11 2.06
N GLU A 358 -15.86 12.20 0.75
CA GLU A 358 -15.19 11.17 -0.04
C GLU A 358 -14.17 11.80 -0.97
N ALA A 359 -12.95 11.27 -0.98
CA ALA A 359 -11.95 11.56 -1.99
C ALA A 359 -11.99 10.47 -3.07
N ARG A 360 -12.00 10.86 -4.34
CA ARG A 360 -12.13 9.94 -5.48
C ARG A 360 -11.10 10.25 -6.56
N PRO A 361 -10.28 9.26 -6.95
CA PRO A 361 -9.48 9.37 -8.15
C PRO A 361 -10.35 9.24 -9.39
N SER A 362 -10.02 9.95 -10.46
CA SER A 362 -10.60 9.68 -11.78
C SER A 362 -9.97 8.47 -12.45
N ASN A 363 -8.73 8.12 -12.04
CA ASN A 363 -8.00 6.95 -12.54
C ASN A 363 -7.47 6.10 -11.39
N ARG A 364 -8.29 5.14 -10.93
CA ARG A 364 -7.96 4.24 -9.82
C ARG A 364 -6.76 3.33 -10.09
N ALA A 365 -6.39 3.15 -11.37
CA ALA A 365 -5.30 2.25 -11.74
C ALA A 365 -3.89 2.84 -11.48
N VAL A 366 -3.78 4.17 -11.33
CA VAL A 366 -2.50 4.87 -11.14
C VAL A 366 -2.44 5.69 -9.85
N VAL A 367 -3.58 5.94 -9.20
CA VAL A 367 -3.64 6.66 -7.91
C VAL A 367 -3.52 5.67 -6.76
N HIS A 368 -2.42 5.74 -6.01
CA HIS A 368 -2.20 4.93 -4.83
C HIS A 368 -2.97 5.49 -3.62
N HIS A 369 -2.76 6.79 -3.31
CA HIS A 369 -3.58 7.44 -2.27
C HIS A 369 -3.80 8.93 -2.56
N ILE A 370 -4.86 9.46 -1.95
CA ILE A 370 -5.19 10.87 -1.88
C ILE A 370 -5.38 11.22 -0.42
N ILE A 371 -4.81 12.33 0.03
CA ILE A 371 -5.14 12.93 1.32
C ILE A 371 -5.63 14.34 1.06
N VAL A 372 -6.78 14.70 1.66
CA VAL A 372 -7.32 16.04 1.58
C VAL A 372 -7.25 16.70 2.95
N PHE A 373 -6.57 17.83 3.00
CA PHE A 373 -6.44 18.67 4.18
C PHE A 373 -7.19 19.98 3.99
N ALA A 374 -7.62 20.59 5.10
CA ALA A 374 -8.07 21.99 5.13
C ALA A 374 -7.19 22.82 6.05
N GLY A 375 -6.95 24.10 5.69
CA GLY A 375 -6.18 25.00 6.54
C GLY A 375 -6.00 26.39 5.95
N PRO A 376 -5.21 27.26 6.60
CA PRO A 376 -5.02 28.63 6.18
C PRO A 376 -4.41 28.74 4.78
N LYS A 377 -4.88 29.74 4.00
CA LYS A 377 -4.36 30.00 2.66
C LYS A 377 -2.87 30.33 2.67
N GLY A 378 -2.13 29.78 1.70
CA GLY A 378 -0.71 30.05 1.50
C GLY A 378 0.22 29.46 2.57
N GLY A 379 -0.29 28.78 3.57
CA GLY A 379 0.50 28.11 4.60
C GLY A 379 1.35 26.98 3.99
N ARG A 380 2.67 26.98 4.27
CA ARG A 380 3.58 25.89 3.85
C ARG A 380 3.66 24.77 4.89
N ASP A 381 3.09 24.98 6.07
CA ASP A 381 3.16 24.06 7.20
C ASP A 381 1.95 23.12 7.18
N GLU A 382 2.16 21.88 6.78
CA GLU A 382 1.13 20.82 6.78
C GLU A 382 0.66 20.51 8.21
N ALA A 383 1.50 20.68 9.21
CA ALA A 383 1.15 20.48 10.61
C ALA A 383 0.05 21.42 11.12
N ARG A 384 -0.25 22.49 10.40
CA ARG A 384 -1.35 23.42 10.70
C ARG A 384 -2.64 23.07 9.96
N ARG A 385 -2.61 22.03 9.15
CA ARG A 385 -3.77 21.61 8.35
C ARG A 385 -4.50 20.48 9.05
N GLN A 386 -5.80 20.56 9.01
CA GLN A 386 -6.66 19.49 9.49
C GLN A 386 -6.79 18.42 8.40
N PHE A 387 -6.52 17.18 8.76
CA PHE A 387 -6.85 16.03 7.93
C PHE A 387 -8.37 15.89 7.80
N LEU A 388 -8.90 15.87 6.59
CA LEU A 388 -10.32 15.73 6.32
C LEU A 388 -10.68 14.28 5.96
N VAL A 389 -10.03 13.75 4.94
CA VAL A 389 -10.28 12.40 4.42
C VAL A 389 -9.05 11.88 3.69
N GLY A 390 -8.86 10.55 3.75
CA GLY A 390 -7.91 9.82 2.92
C GLY A 390 -8.62 8.87 1.97
N TYR A 391 -8.02 8.63 0.81
CA TYR A 391 -8.35 7.55 -0.11
C TYR A 391 -7.13 6.67 -0.28
N ALA A 392 -7.33 5.37 -0.17
CA ALA A 392 -6.43 4.32 -0.67
C ALA A 392 -7.30 3.25 -1.32
N PRO A 393 -6.76 2.31 -2.12
CA PRO A 393 -7.54 1.21 -2.68
C PRO A 393 -8.37 0.50 -1.61
N GLY A 394 -9.68 0.42 -1.83
CA GLY A 394 -10.62 -0.15 -0.86
C GLY A 394 -11.07 0.77 0.28
N ALA A 395 -10.63 2.03 0.35
CA ALA A 395 -11.14 2.98 1.32
C ALA A 395 -12.64 3.27 1.08
N MET A 396 -13.37 3.41 2.19
CA MET A 396 -14.77 3.83 2.19
C MET A 396 -14.86 5.35 2.40
N PRO A 397 -15.95 6.00 1.97
CA PRO A 397 -16.21 7.39 2.35
C PRO A 397 -16.24 7.55 3.88
N LEU A 398 -15.76 8.67 4.38
CA LEU A 398 -15.98 9.03 5.78
C LEU A 398 -17.43 9.50 5.95
N VAL A 399 -18.23 8.77 6.70
CA VAL A 399 -19.59 9.13 7.08
C VAL A 399 -19.65 9.20 8.60
N LEU A 400 -19.79 10.40 9.13
CA LEU A 400 -19.81 10.61 10.58
C LEU A 400 -21.19 10.25 11.18
N PRO A 401 -21.22 9.72 12.40
CA PRO A 401 -22.47 9.48 13.12
C PRO A 401 -23.32 10.77 13.24
N THR A 402 -24.64 10.60 13.36
CA THR A 402 -25.58 11.73 13.52
C THR A 402 -25.16 12.63 14.68
N GLY A 403 -25.13 13.93 14.44
CA GLY A 403 -24.70 14.92 15.43
C GLY A 403 -23.19 15.12 15.51
N MET A 404 -22.40 14.47 14.68
CA MET A 404 -20.95 14.66 14.57
C MET A 404 -20.55 15.36 13.29
N ALA A 405 -19.55 16.24 13.37
CA ALA A 405 -19.03 16.92 12.17
C ALA A 405 -17.55 17.29 12.34
N LYS A 406 -16.80 17.30 11.22
CA LYS A 406 -15.51 17.98 11.12
C LYS A 406 -15.77 19.44 10.74
N HIS A 407 -14.95 20.35 11.24
CA HIS A 407 -15.09 21.79 11.05
C HIS A 407 -14.04 22.32 10.07
N ILE A 408 -14.46 23.14 9.11
CA ILE A 408 -13.57 23.91 8.24
C ILE A 408 -13.81 25.39 8.50
N PRO A 409 -12.82 26.14 9.02
CA PRO A 409 -12.93 27.58 9.23
C PRO A 409 -13.16 28.34 7.92
N ALA A 410 -13.89 29.46 7.98
CA ALA A 410 -14.01 30.41 6.88
C ALA A 410 -12.62 30.82 6.34
N GLY A 411 -12.52 31.01 5.02
CA GLY A 411 -11.27 31.42 4.39
C GLY A 411 -10.22 30.33 4.26
N SER A 412 -10.49 29.07 4.67
CA SER A 412 -9.58 27.94 4.47
C SER A 412 -9.37 27.61 2.99
N GLU A 413 -8.21 27.02 2.66
CA GLU A 413 -7.97 26.34 1.39
C GLU A 413 -7.93 24.83 1.62
N LEU A 414 -8.24 24.06 0.56
CA LEU A 414 -8.02 22.61 0.52
C LEU A 414 -6.64 22.33 -0.07
N LEU A 415 -5.95 21.35 0.51
CA LEU A 415 -4.71 20.82 -0.02
C LEU A 415 -4.91 19.34 -0.33
N PHE A 416 -4.76 18.97 -1.60
CA PHE A 416 -4.72 17.59 -2.04
C PHE A 416 -3.26 17.14 -2.08
N GLN A 417 -2.94 16.06 -1.38
CA GLN A 417 -1.68 15.32 -1.50
C GLN A 417 -1.98 14.02 -2.24
N LEU A 418 -1.28 13.77 -3.34
CA LEU A 418 -1.47 12.58 -4.16
C LEU A 418 -0.19 11.78 -4.30
N HIS A 419 -0.31 10.48 -4.17
CA HIS A 419 0.71 9.52 -4.51
C HIS A 419 0.28 8.70 -5.71
N TYR A 420 1.10 8.71 -6.77
CA TYR A 420 0.87 7.96 -8.01
C TYR A 420 1.81 6.78 -8.13
N THR A 421 1.27 5.65 -8.59
CA THR A 421 2.05 4.44 -8.89
C THR A 421 1.91 4.10 -10.37
N PRO A 422 2.95 4.30 -11.19
CA PRO A 422 2.99 3.85 -12.57
C PRO A 422 2.72 2.36 -12.70
N ASN A 423 1.92 1.98 -13.70
CA ASN A 423 1.44 0.60 -13.87
C ASN A 423 1.80 -0.03 -15.23
N GLY A 424 2.81 0.51 -15.92
CA GLY A 424 3.22 0.06 -17.27
C GLY A 424 2.51 0.78 -18.40
N LYS A 425 1.57 1.71 -18.10
CA LYS A 425 0.89 2.56 -19.08
C LYS A 425 0.87 4.00 -18.61
N PRO A 426 1.04 4.99 -19.50
CA PRO A 426 0.78 6.37 -19.13
C PRO A 426 -0.72 6.54 -18.84
N GLY A 427 -1.04 7.41 -17.91
CA GLY A 427 -2.44 7.68 -17.55
C GLY A 427 -2.63 9.09 -17.06
N ASP A 428 -3.84 9.61 -17.21
CA ASP A 428 -4.19 10.92 -16.69
C ASP A 428 -5.13 10.77 -15.50
N ASP A 429 -4.93 11.61 -14.49
CA ASP A 429 -5.80 11.69 -13.32
C ASP A 429 -6.21 13.13 -13.01
N ILE A 430 -7.46 13.29 -12.59
CA ILE A 430 -8.00 14.51 -12.01
C ILE A 430 -8.88 14.15 -10.82
N SER A 431 -8.21 13.86 -9.71
CA SER A 431 -8.86 13.48 -8.45
C SER A 431 -9.78 14.58 -7.93
N GLU A 432 -10.82 14.17 -7.24
CA GLU A 432 -11.85 15.09 -6.71
C GLU A 432 -12.25 14.70 -5.29
N CYS A 433 -12.87 15.66 -4.58
CA CYS A 433 -13.39 15.48 -3.23
C CYS A 433 -14.83 15.96 -3.18
N GLY A 434 -15.75 15.07 -2.81
CA GLY A 434 -17.17 15.37 -2.58
C GLY A 434 -17.46 15.57 -1.10
N ILE A 435 -18.17 16.64 -0.74
CA ILE A 435 -18.45 17.01 0.64
C ILE A 435 -19.95 17.14 0.87
N VAL A 436 -20.42 16.53 1.96
CA VAL A 436 -21.78 16.73 2.50
C VAL A 436 -21.67 17.58 3.75
N PHE A 437 -22.35 18.73 3.73
CA PHE A 437 -22.39 19.63 4.88
C PHE A 437 -23.58 19.33 5.80
N GLY A 438 -23.38 19.56 7.09
CA GLY A 438 -24.41 19.54 8.12
C GLY A 438 -24.82 20.95 8.53
N ASP A 439 -26.00 21.08 9.12
CA ASP A 439 -26.44 22.30 9.81
C ASP A 439 -25.70 22.40 11.16
N PRO A 440 -24.99 23.51 11.47
CA PRO A 440 -24.33 23.70 12.74
C PRO A 440 -25.23 23.51 13.97
N LYS A 441 -26.57 23.71 13.82
CA LYS A 441 -27.54 23.50 14.92
C LYS A 441 -27.67 22.03 15.33
N ASP A 442 -27.39 21.11 14.40
CA ASP A 442 -27.51 19.67 14.64
C ASP A 442 -26.18 19.06 15.16
N VAL A 443 -25.10 19.83 15.18
CA VAL A 443 -23.78 19.39 15.61
C VAL A 443 -23.72 19.37 17.13
N LYS A 444 -23.45 18.19 17.68
CA LYS A 444 -23.28 17.93 19.14
C LYS A 444 -21.84 17.56 19.49
N HIS A 445 -21.07 17.12 18.50
CA HIS A 445 -19.67 16.73 18.68
C HIS A 445 -18.83 17.22 17.51
N LEU A 446 -17.71 17.81 17.84
CA LEU A 446 -16.65 18.15 16.89
C LEU A 446 -15.72 16.95 16.75
N VAL A 447 -15.53 16.47 15.51
CA VAL A 447 -14.57 15.40 15.20
C VAL A 447 -13.24 15.98 14.81
N ARG A 448 -12.17 15.50 15.44
CA ARG A 448 -10.78 15.86 15.16
C ARG A 448 -9.96 14.62 14.87
N THR A 449 -9.10 14.71 13.85
CA THR A 449 -8.01 13.77 13.67
C THR A 449 -6.84 14.22 14.52
N VAL A 450 -6.35 13.32 15.35
CA VAL A 450 -5.17 13.48 16.20
C VAL A 450 -4.16 12.39 15.91
N GLU A 451 -2.92 12.54 16.40
CA GLU A 451 -1.82 11.67 16.02
C GLU A 451 -0.89 11.34 17.19
N ALA A 452 -0.40 10.10 17.19
CA ALA A 452 0.83 9.70 17.88
C ALA A 452 1.93 9.63 16.81
N ILE A 453 2.97 10.45 16.91
CA ILE A 453 3.96 10.62 15.84
C ILE A 453 5.37 10.69 16.39
N ASN A 454 6.29 9.94 15.77
CA ASN A 454 7.72 10.05 16.01
C ASN A 454 8.44 10.46 14.72
N THR A 455 9.24 11.52 14.79
CA THR A 455 9.99 12.04 13.64
C THR A 455 11.50 12.01 13.86
N GLY A 456 11.94 11.44 14.99
CA GLY A 456 13.34 11.48 15.46
C GLY A 456 14.11 10.17 15.27
N PHE A 457 13.56 9.20 14.60
CA PHE A 457 14.18 7.88 14.42
C PHE A 457 15.12 7.81 13.21
N GLU A 458 16.03 6.86 13.27
CA GLU A 458 16.86 6.40 12.16
C GLU A 458 16.91 4.88 12.15
N ILE A 459 16.36 4.25 11.13
CA ILE A 459 16.36 2.80 10.96
C ILE A 459 17.70 2.38 10.37
N PRO A 460 18.50 1.54 11.06
CA PRO A 460 19.79 1.10 10.55
C PRO A 460 19.68 0.31 9.24
N ALA A 461 20.71 0.37 8.41
CA ALA A 461 20.84 -0.50 7.25
C ALA A 461 20.79 -1.98 7.68
N GLY A 462 20.01 -2.78 6.95
CA GLY A 462 19.88 -4.22 7.18
C GLY A 462 19.07 -4.64 8.42
N ALA A 463 18.52 -3.70 9.19
CA ALA A 463 17.68 -4.01 10.34
C ALA A 463 16.38 -4.69 9.89
N ASP A 464 16.05 -5.86 10.41
CA ASP A 464 14.90 -6.67 10.01
C ASP A 464 13.68 -6.52 10.93
N ASN A 465 13.86 -5.87 12.11
CA ASN A 465 12.78 -5.64 13.08
C ASN A 465 13.06 -4.43 13.98
N PHE A 466 13.28 -3.26 13.40
CA PHE A 466 13.58 -2.05 14.16
C PHE A 466 12.30 -1.45 14.74
N GLU A 467 12.28 -1.27 16.07
CA GLU A 467 11.13 -0.71 16.80
C GLU A 467 11.22 0.81 16.89
N VAL A 468 10.08 1.46 16.70
CA VAL A 468 9.87 2.90 16.92
C VAL A 468 8.54 3.08 17.62
N ASP A 469 8.53 3.80 18.72
CA ASP A 469 7.32 4.14 19.46
C ASP A 469 6.99 5.63 19.41
N ALA A 470 5.74 5.95 19.72
CA ALA A 470 5.25 7.32 19.85
C ALA A 470 4.06 7.41 20.80
N ASP A 471 4.04 8.45 21.61
CA ASP A 471 2.86 8.85 22.37
C ASP A 471 2.15 10.03 21.70
N SER A 472 0.81 10.02 21.73
CA SER A 472 0.04 11.23 21.44
C SER A 472 0.19 12.24 22.58
N PHE A 473 -0.21 13.49 22.34
CA PHE A 473 -0.49 14.38 23.46
C PHE A 473 -1.67 13.85 24.27
N ALA A 474 -1.65 14.15 25.59
CA ALA A 474 -2.77 13.81 26.45
C ALA A 474 -4.05 14.51 26.00
N MET A 475 -5.17 13.80 26.00
CA MET A 475 -6.47 14.38 25.66
C MET A 475 -6.75 15.60 26.52
N PRO A 476 -7.02 16.78 25.93
CA PRO A 476 -7.25 18.01 26.69
C PRO A 476 -8.59 18.01 27.44
N MET A 477 -9.51 17.15 27.03
CA MET A 477 -10.86 16.99 27.58
C MET A 477 -11.38 15.57 27.33
N ASP A 478 -12.52 15.24 27.89
CA ASP A 478 -13.18 13.97 27.60
C ASP A 478 -13.59 13.90 26.12
N ALA A 479 -13.28 12.78 25.50
CA ALA A 479 -13.55 12.52 24.10
C ALA A 479 -14.08 11.10 23.88
N GLN A 480 -14.48 10.80 22.66
CA GLN A 480 -14.86 9.46 22.21
C GLN A 480 -14.03 9.10 20.97
N LEU A 481 -13.39 7.94 20.99
CA LEU A 481 -12.64 7.40 19.85
C LEU A 481 -13.59 6.79 18.84
N LEU A 482 -13.39 7.11 17.53
CA LEU A 482 -14.19 6.61 16.42
C LEU A 482 -13.44 5.57 15.60
N GLN A 483 -12.20 5.87 15.22
CA GLN A 483 -11.43 5.07 14.28
C GLN A 483 -9.93 5.26 14.44
N LEU A 484 -9.17 4.27 13.95
CA LEU A 484 -7.71 4.22 13.98
C LEU A 484 -7.18 4.01 12.56
N PHE A 485 -6.07 4.66 12.17
CA PHE A 485 -5.46 4.45 10.87
C PHE A 485 -3.94 4.64 10.92
N PRO A 486 -3.20 3.50 11.00
CA PRO A 486 -1.75 3.50 11.06
C PRO A 486 -1.15 3.91 9.72
N HIS A 487 -0.05 4.68 9.76
CA HIS A 487 0.67 5.11 8.57
C HIS A 487 2.17 4.88 8.71
N MET A 488 2.72 4.10 7.80
CA MET A 488 4.14 3.87 7.55
C MET A 488 4.37 3.78 6.04
N HIS A 489 5.64 3.79 5.60
CA HIS A 489 6.00 3.60 4.19
C HIS A 489 6.42 2.15 3.89
N PHE A 490 7.33 1.94 2.91
CA PHE A 490 7.69 0.62 2.36
C PHE A 490 8.31 -0.36 3.35
N ARG A 491 8.89 0.14 4.45
CA ARG A 491 9.55 -0.71 5.46
C ARG A 491 8.66 -1.06 6.64
N GLY A 492 7.45 -0.50 6.67
CA GLY A 492 6.48 -0.83 7.71
C GLY A 492 6.21 -2.33 7.78
N LYS A 493 6.35 -2.91 8.98
CA LYS A 493 6.20 -4.36 9.25
C LYS A 493 5.01 -4.66 10.14
N SER A 494 4.86 -3.92 11.26
CA SER A 494 3.73 -4.07 12.17
C SER A 494 3.42 -2.75 12.88
N PHE A 495 2.18 -2.61 13.38
CA PHE A 495 1.75 -1.42 14.09
C PHE A 495 0.73 -1.75 15.18
N THR A 496 0.88 -1.15 16.36
CA THR A 496 -0.07 -1.33 17.47
C THR A 496 -0.56 0.00 18.02
N TYR A 497 -1.78 0.00 18.60
CA TYR A 497 -2.34 1.10 19.36
C TYR A 497 -2.76 0.64 20.75
N GLU A 498 -2.28 1.33 21.76
CA GLU A 498 -2.65 1.13 23.16
C GLU A 498 -3.15 2.45 23.78
N ALA A 499 -4.35 2.46 24.34
CA ALA A 499 -4.81 3.58 25.14
C ALA A 499 -4.18 3.50 26.53
N VAL A 500 -3.53 4.58 26.96
CA VAL A 500 -2.96 4.74 28.31
C VAL A 500 -3.81 5.74 29.07
N TYR A 501 -4.60 5.26 30.03
CA TYR A 501 -5.55 6.06 30.78
C TYR A 501 -4.86 6.85 31.91
N PRO A 502 -5.49 7.95 32.41
CA PRO A 502 -4.91 8.75 33.49
C PRO A 502 -4.67 7.98 34.80
N ASP A 503 -5.39 6.90 35.04
CA ASP A 503 -5.22 6.00 36.19
C ASP A 503 -4.10 4.97 36.02
N GLY A 504 -3.36 5.04 34.90
CA GLY A 504 -2.28 4.10 34.55
C GLY A 504 -2.73 2.79 33.89
N ARG A 505 -4.03 2.57 33.76
CA ARG A 505 -4.57 1.40 33.05
C ARG A 505 -4.23 1.52 31.57
N LYS A 506 -3.89 0.38 30.96
CA LYS A 506 -3.56 0.25 29.54
C LYS A 506 -4.57 -0.67 28.85
N GLN A 507 -4.92 -0.33 27.61
CA GLN A 507 -5.83 -1.13 26.81
C GLN A 507 -5.35 -1.20 25.36
N MET A 508 -5.00 -2.40 24.88
CA MET A 508 -4.71 -2.63 23.47
C MET A 508 -5.97 -2.45 22.63
N LEU A 509 -5.92 -1.59 21.62
CA LEU A 509 -7.06 -1.22 20.77
C LEU A 509 -6.97 -1.86 19.39
N LEU A 510 -5.78 -1.90 18.84
CA LEU A 510 -5.51 -2.43 17.50
C LEU A 510 -4.10 -3.04 17.48
N ASP A 511 -3.99 -4.21 16.91
CA ASP A 511 -2.74 -4.88 16.56
C ASP A 511 -2.78 -5.25 15.08
N VAL A 512 -1.83 -4.70 14.31
CA VAL A 512 -1.61 -4.95 12.90
C VAL A 512 -0.28 -5.67 12.75
N PRO A 513 -0.22 -7.01 12.95
CA PRO A 513 1.04 -7.77 12.98
C PRO A 513 1.72 -7.88 11.61
N ARG A 514 1.00 -7.53 10.53
CA ARG A 514 1.50 -7.56 9.15
C ARG A 514 0.99 -6.32 8.43
N TYR A 515 1.66 -5.21 8.62
CA TYR A 515 1.35 -3.98 7.89
C TYR A 515 1.73 -4.15 6.41
N ASP A 516 0.91 -3.59 5.53
CA ASP A 516 1.16 -3.56 4.09
C ASP A 516 0.91 -2.14 3.58
N PHE A 517 1.96 -1.50 3.09
CA PHE A 517 1.89 -0.14 2.55
C PHE A 517 0.88 0.01 1.40
N GLY A 518 0.66 -1.05 0.62
CA GLY A 518 -0.35 -1.08 -0.45
C GLY A 518 -1.79 -0.93 0.06
N TRP A 519 -2.03 -1.17 1.36
CA TRP A 519 -3.33 -1.17 1.99
C TRP A 519 -3.33 -0.34 3.27
N GLN A 520 -3.43 0.97 3.14
CA GLN A 520 -3.49 1.89 4.28
C GLN A 520 -4.92 1.97 4.80
N LEU A 521 -5.29 0.96 5.59
CA LEU A 521 -6.66 0.76 6.06
C LEU A 521 -7.00 1.66 7.24
N THR A 522 -8.24 2.14 7.25
CA THR A 522 -8.89 2.69 8.43
C THR A 522 -9.64 1.56 9.17
N TYR A 523 -9.55 1.55 10.48
CA TYR A 523 -10.21 0.59 11.37
C TYR A 523 -11.28 1.32 12.17
N GLU A 524 -12.54 1.21 11.73
CA GLU A 524 -13.71 1.90 12.30
C GLU A 524 -14.26 1.08 13.47
N LEU A 525 -14.34 1.66 14.66
CA LEU A 525 -14.87 0.97 15.82
C LEU A 525 -16.37 0.68 15.68
N THR A 526 -16.81 -0.52 16.09
CA THR A 526 -18.25 -0.88 16.13
C THR A 526 -19.06 -0.02 17.08
N SER A 527 -18.40 0.55 18.10
CA SER A 527 -18.99 1.47 19.08
C SER A 527 -17.95 2.49 19.51
N LEU A 528 -18.40 3.70 19.78
CA LEU A 528 -17.55 4.77 20.28
C LEU A 528 -16.92 4.37 21.63
N MET A 529 -15.62 4.61 21.78
CA MET A 529 -14.91 4.27 23.01
C MET A 529 -14.55 5.52 23.81
N PRO A 530 -14.85 5.58 25.11
CA PRO A 530 -14.49 6.72 25.96
C PRO A 530 -12.98 6.94 26.04
N MET A 531 -12.56 8.18 25.82
CA MET A 531 -11.21 8.69 25.99
C MET A 531 -11.23 9.83 27.01
N PRO A 532 -11.19 9.53 28.32
CA PRO A 532 -11.19 10.57 29.36
C PRO A 532 -10.05 11.56 29.21
N LYS A 533 -10.24 12.79 29.68
CA LYS A 533 -9.17 13.80 29.77
C LYS A 533 -7.90 13.20 30.37
N GLY A 534 -6.76 13.47 29.76
CA GLY A 534 -5.46 12.94 30.17
C GLY A 534 -5.09 11.60 29.54
N THR A 535 -6.00 10.91 28.84
CA THR A 535 -5.67 9.67 28.09
C THR A 535 -4.69 9.99 26.98
N LYS A 536 -3.66 9.14 26.82
CA LYS A 536 -2.71 9.17 25.71
C LYS A 536 -2.91 7.94 24.82
N MET A 537 -2.61 8.09 23.54
CA MET A 537 -2.47 6.96 22.64
C MET A 537 -0.98 6.62 22.52
N HIS A 538 -0.60 5.43 22.93
CA HIS A 538 0.74 4.86 22.73
C HIS A 538 0.72 3.98 21.51
N CYS A 539 1.63 4.22 20.56
CA CYS A 539 1.75 3.45 19.33
C CYS A 539 3.14 2.86 19.24
N VAL A 540 3.24 1.61 18.79
CA VAL A 540 4.53 0.95 18.50
C VAL A 540 4.49 0.45 17.07
N ALA A 541 5.52 0.83 16.30
CA ALA A 541 5.74 0.39 14.92
C ALA A 541 7.03 -0.43 14.85
N HIS A 542 7.04 -1.47 14.01
CA HIS A 542 8.27 -2.16 13.62
C HIS A 542 8.52 -1.98 12.14
N PHE A 543 9.80 -1.87 11.79
CA PHE A 543 10.26 -1.66 10.42
C PHE A 543 11.23 -2.77 10.01
N ASP A 544 11.15 -3.17 8.73
CA ASP A 544 12.07 -4.11 8.09
C ASP A 544 12.84 -3.39 6.98
N ASN A 545 14.07 -2.96 7.29
CA ASN A 545 15.02 -2.36 6.35
C ASN A 545 16.03 -3.38 5.81
N SER A 546 15.73 -4.69 5.90
CA SER A 546 16.61 -5.77 5.43
C SER A 546 16.36 -6.12 3.95
N GLU A 547 17.23 -6.98 3.41
CA GLU A 547 17.08 -7.54 2.06
C GLU A 547 15.88 -8.51 1.95
N ASN A 548 15.34 -9.00 3.07
CA ASN A 548 14.15 -9.86 3.09
C ASN A 548 12.87 -9.10 2.78
N ASN A 549 12.83 -7.78 3.03
CA ASN A 549 11.72 -6.93 2.65
C ASN A 549 11.81 -6.56 1.17
N LEU A 550 11.01 -7.23 0.33
CA LEU A 550 11.00 -7.01 -1.12
C LEU A 550 10.53 -5.61 -1.53
N ASN A 551 9.80 -4.90 -0.66
CA ASN A 551 9.36 -3.52 -0.88
C ASN A 551 10.47 -2.50 -0.59
N ASN A 552 11.52 -2.89 0.13
CA ASN A 552 12.61 -2.00 0.50
C ASN A 552 13.44 -1.60 -0.73
N PRO A 553 13.49 -0.31 -1.10
CA PRO A 553 14.23 0.12 -2.30
C PRO A 553 15.76 0.07 -2.12
N ASP A 554 16.26 0.20 -0.87
CA ASP A 554 17.69 0.17 -0.56
C ASP A 554 17.96 -0.32 0.87
N PRO A 555 18.23 -1.63 1.05
CA PRO A 555 18.51 -2.20 2.37
C PRO A 555 19.91 -1.87 2.90
N LYS A 556 20.79 -1.25 2.09
CA LYS A 556 22.17 -0.94 2.47
C LYS A 556 22.34 0.45 3.08
N SER A 557 21.28 1.27 3.03
CA SER A 557 21.28 2.62 3.59
C SER A 557 20.42 2.69 4.84
N ALA A 558 20.87 3.48 5.82
CA ALA A 558 20.01 3.87 6.94
C ALA A 558 18.91 4.82 6.47
N VAL A 559 17.72 4.73 7.09
CA VAL A 559 16.55 5.49 6.68
C VAL A 559 16.03 6.31 7.84
N ARG A 560 15.66 7.55 7.53
CA ARG A 560 15.12 8.51 8.50
C ARG A 560 13.71 8.92 8.15
N TRP A 561 13.09 9.67 9.05
CA TRP A 561 11.84 10.36 8.78
C TRP A 561 11.91 11.20 7.50
N GLY A 562 10.91 11.08 6.65
CA GLY A 562 10.74 11.91 5.46
C GLY A 562 9.40 11.68 4.79
N ASP A 563 9.04 12.59 3.87
CA ASP A 563 7.71 12.63 3.25
C ASP A 563 7.59 11.66 2.07
N GLN A 564 8.72 11.20 1.50
CA GLN A 564 8.69 10.35 0.33
C GLN A 564 8.64 8.86 0.71
N THR A 565 8.05 8.02 -0.14
CA THR A 565 7.88 6.58 0.14
C THR A 565 9.17 5.79 0.35
N TRP A 566 10.30 6.27 -0.17
CA TRP A 566 11.63 5.68 0.07
C TRP A 566 12.30 6.14 1.37
N GLU A 567 11.78 7.17 2.01
CA GLU A 567 12.02 7.54 3.39
C GLU A 567 11.03 6.80 4.28
N GLU A 568 10.88 7.11 5.58
CA GLU A 568 9.89 6.46 6.43
C GLU A 568 9.11 7.43 7.29
N MET A 569 7.89 7.03 7.64
CA MET A 569 7.02 7.69 8.61
C MET A 569 6.56 6.71 9.68
N MET A 570 6.37 7.20 10.90
CA MET A 570 5.70 6.52 12.00
C MET A 570 4.60 7.42 12.53
N ILE A 571 3.35 7.18 12.11
CA ILE A 571 2.20 7.98 12.54
C ILE A 571 1.02 7.07 12.87
N GLY A 572 0.55 7.15 14.11
CA GLY A 572 -0.71 6.57 14.54
C GLY A 572 -1.81 7.62 14.52
N PHE A 573 -2.51 7.76 13.39
CA PHE A 573 -3.67 8.63 13.29
C PHE A 573 -4.90 8.01 13.95
N TYR A 574 -5.76 8.84 14.54
CA TYR A 574 -7.06 8.43 15.07
C TYR A 574 -8.04 9.60 15.14
N ASP A 575 -9.33 9.32 14.95
CA ASP A 575 -10.38 10.32 15.05
C ASP A 575 -11.05 10.26 16.41
N VAL A 576 -11.20 11.43 17.04
CA VAL A 576 -11.93 11.60 18.30
C VAL A 576 -13.05 12.61 18.15
N ALA A 577 -14.16 12.37 18.83
CA ALA A 577 -15.30 13.28 18.93
C ALA A 577 -15.32 13.90 20.33
N VAL A 578 -15.44 15.23 20.38
CA VAL A 578 -15.58 15.98 21.64
C VAL A 578 -16.91 16.74 21.65
N PRO A 579 -17.59 16.85 22.79
CA PRO A 579 -18.86 17.54 22.86
C PRO A 579 -18.69 19.04 22.56
N VAL A 580 -19.67 19.60 21.85
CA VAL A 580 -19.80 21.05 21.60
C VAL A 580 -21.27 21.45 21.77
N THR A 581 -21.49 22.67 22.24
CA THR A 581 -22.83 23.24 22.38
C THR A 581 -23.14 24.19 21.22
N PRO A 582 -24.41 24.46 20.92
CA PRO A 582 -24.78 25.50 19.94
C PRO A 582 -24.23 26.89 20.28
N GLU A 583 -24.07 27.21 21.57
CA GLU A 583 -23.46 28.43 22.06
C GLU A 583 -21.98 28.49 21.72
N ASP A 584 -21.22 27.41 21.96
CA ASP A 584 -19.81 27.32 21.61
C ASP A 584 -19.57 27.53 20.12
N ILE A 585 -20.44 26.91 19.28
CA ILE A 585 -20.40 27.06 17.83
C ILE A 585 -20.67 28.50 17.42
N LYS A 586 -21.71 29.11 17.98
CA LYS A 586 -22.12 30.50 17.67
C LYS A 586 -21.06 31.52 18.09
N GLU A 587 -20.41 31.28 19.22
CA GLU A 587 -19.37 32.17 19.76
C GLU A 587 -17.96 31.88 19.20
N GLY A 588 -17.81 30.82 18.37
CA GLY A 588 -16.53 30.40 17.84
C GLY A 588 -15.58 29.81 18.90
N LYS A 589 -16.13 29.39 20.05
CA LYS A 589 -15.39 28.79 21.18
C LYS A 589 -15.26 27.27 21.01
N LEU A 590 -14.67 26.85 19.91
CA LEU A 590 -14.50 25.42 19.64
C LEU A 590 -13.37 24.83 20.49
N PRO A 591 -13.48 23.52 20.84
CA PRO A 591 -12.43 22.80 21.54
C PRO A 591 -11.06 22.93 20.88
N ASP A 592 -10.05 23.33 21.66
CA ASP A 592 -8.69 23.50 21.20
C ASP A 592 -7.85 22.26 21.54
N PHE A 593 -7.33 21.62 20.52
CA PHE A 593 -6.42 20.46 20.59
C PHE A 593 -4.95 20.89 20.46
N THR A 594 -4.67 22.20 20.44
CA THR A 594 -3.29 22.69 20.38
C THR A 594 -2.57 22.30 21.65
N PRO A 595 -1.48 21.53 21.58
CA PRO A 595 -0.71 21.17 22.76
C PRO A 595 -0.17 22.40 23.47
N GLY A 596 -0.25 22.40 24.80
CA GLY A 596 0.36 23.44 25.61
C GLY A 596 1.88 23.45 25.51
N PRO A 597 2.52 24.57 25.93
CA PRO A 597 3.99 24.67 25.91
C PRO A 597 4.67 23.55 26.68
N GLU A 598 4.13 23.14 27.80
CA GLU A 598 4.63 22.05 28.63
C GLU A 598 4.59 20.71 27.89
N GLN A 599 3.48 20.38 27.24
CA GLN A 599 3.33 19.14 26.48
C GLN A 599 4.28 19.07 25.27
N ILE A 600 4.48 20.22 24.61
CA ILE A 600 5.45 20.30 23.50
C ILE A 600 6.87 20.11 24.02
N ALA A 601 7.20 20.72 25.18
CA ALA A 601 8.50 20.59 25.82
C ALA A 601 8.78 19.13 26.25
N GLU A 602 7.79 18.45 26.87
CA GLU A 602 7.88 17.03 27.22
C GLU A 602 8.17 16.15 25.98
N ARG A 603 7.49 16.41 24.85
CA ARG A 603 7.72 15.65 23.60
C ARG A 603 9.13 15.89 23.05
N ILE A 604 9.62 17.13 23.10
CA ILE A 604 11.00 17.45 22.68
C ILE A 604 11.99 16.71 23.59
N LEU A 605 11.77 16.74 24.90
CA LEU A 605 12.60 16.04 25.85
C LEU A 605 12.64 14.53 25.55
N GLN A 606 11.48 13.87 25.46
CA GLN A 606 11.39 12.44 25.13
C GLN A 606 12.08 12.07 23.81
N GLN A 607 12.04 12.95 22.82
CA GLN A 607 12.67 12.69 21.52
C GLN A 607 14.20 12.71 21.57
N PHE A 608 14.79 13.53 22.44
CA PHE A 608 16.24 13.77 22.45
C PHE A 608 16.95 13.21 23.70
N ASP A 609 16.26 13.04 24.82
CA ASP A 609 16.77 12.42 26.04
C ASP A 609 16.87 10.90 25.85
N LYS A 610 18.04 10.44 25.38
CA LYS A 610 18.28 9.02 25.06
C LYS A 610 18.66 8.19 26.28
N ASN A 611 19.20 8.83 27.32
CA ASN A 611 19.60 8.16 28.54
C ASN A 611 18.51 8.18 29.64
N HIS A 612 17.37 8.88 29.35
CA HIS A 612 16.21 9.03 30.22
C HIS A 612 16.54 9.68 31.59
N ASP A 613 17.48 10.63 31.61
CA ASP A 613 17.86 11.35 32.83
C ASP A 613 17.01 12.64 33.06
N GLY A 614 16.06 12.93 32.17
CA GLY A 614 15.17 14.08 32.24
C GLY A 614 15.78 15.36 31.69
N LYS A 615 16.90 15.29 30.97
CA LYS A 615 17.62 16.42 30.37
C LYS A 615 18.12 16.03 28.97
N ILE A 616 18.44 17.03 28.15
CA ILE A 616 19.08 16.81 26.86
C ILE A 616 20.52 17.33 26.94
N SER A 617 21.48 16.45 26.86
CA SER A 617 22.91 16.77 26.79
C SER A 617 23.39 16.91 25.33
N MET A 618 24.54 17.54 25.12
CA MET A 618 25.16 17.74 23.80
C MET A 618 25.36 16.41 23.05
N ASN A 619 25.61 15.32 23.77
CA ASN A 619 25.91 14.00 23.19
C ASN A 619 24.67 13.27 22.66
N GLU A 620 23.48 13.69 23.04
CA GLU A 620 22.20 13.08 22.68
C GLU A 620 21.61 13.67 21.40
N ILE A 621 22.12 14.81 20.96
CA ILE A 621 21.66 15.46 19.73
C ILE A 621 22.44 14.91 18.52
N PRO A 622 21.74 14.53 17.43
CA PRO A 622 22.39 13.97 16.23
C PRO A 622 23.45 14.91 15.63
N ASN A 623 24.59 14.33 15.26
CA ASN A 623 25.86 14.95 14.94
C ASN A 623 25.83 15.86 13.67
N LYS A 624 25.50 17.15 13.87
CA LYS A 624 25.88 18.22 12.94
C LYS A 624 26.45 19.39 13.77
N PRO A 625 27.76 19.54 13.89
CA PRO A 625 28.40 20.41 14.91
C PRO A 625 27.92 21.85 14.96
N PHE A 626 27.61 22.44 13.82
CA PHE A 626 27.15 23.83 13.75
C PHE A 626 25.71 24.03 14.25
N GLN A 627 24.83 23.11 13.90
CA GLN A 627 23.39 23.16 14.25
C GLN A 627 23.16 22.82 15.72
N VAL A 628 23.94 21.90 16.26
CA VAL A 628 23.95 21.54 17.68
C VAL A 628 24.29 22.73 18.52
N LYS A 629 25.35 23.50 18.16
CA LYS A 629 25.74 24.73 18.88
C LYS A 629 24.66 25.80 18.87
N ILE A 630 23.94 25.95 17.74
CA ILE A 630 22.84 26.93 17.66
C ILE A 630 21.66 26.48 18.53
N PHE A 631 21.34 25.19 18.50
CA PHE A 631 20.26 24.62 19.29
C PHE A 631 20.52 24.76 20.79
N PHE A 632 21.73 24.40 21.24
CA PHE A 632 22.14 24.60 22.62
C PHE A 632 22.15 26.08 23.01
N ALA A 633 22.78 26.93 22.23
CA ALA A 633 22.85 28.35 22.54
C ALA A 633 21.47 29.05 22.59
N THR A 634 20.46 28.46 22.00
CA THR A 634 19.08 28.97 22.01
C THR A 634 18.27 28.48 23.20
N LEU A 635 18.56 27.27 23.68
CA LEU A 635 17.76 26.54 24.69
C LEU A 635 18.45 26.52 26.06
N ASP A 636 19.75 26.26 26.11
CA ASP A 636 20.57 26.30 27.35
C ASP A 636 20.80 27.75 27.76
N LYS A 637 19.83 28.32 28.47
CA LYS A 637 19.86 29.74 28.91
C LYS A 637 20.82 29.98 30.08
N ASN A 638 21.00 28.99 30.92
CA ASN A 638 21.85 29.07 32.10
C ASN A 638 23.31 28.66 31.79
N HIS A 639 23.58 28.13 30.58
CA HIS A 639 24.89 27.68 30.09
C HIS A 639 25.53 26.57 30.92
N ASP A 640 24.73 25.68 31.50
CA ASP A 640 25.20 24.51 32.27
C ASP A 640 25.54 23.30 31.41
N GLY A 641 25.29 23.35 30.09
CA GLY A 641 25.61 22.30 29.11
C GLY A 641 24.56 21.23 28.98
N VAL A 642 23.39 21.38 29.61
CA VAL A 642 22.22 20.54 29.46
C VAL A 642 20.99 21.42 29.22
N ILE A 643 19.99 20.84 28.53
CA ILE A 643 18.72 21.51 28.29
C ILE A 643 17.65 20.82 29.11
N THR A 644 16.97 21.57 29.95
CA THR A 644 15.91 21.07 30.84
C THR A 644 14.51 21.26 30.26
N LEU A 645 13.51 20.56 30.82
CA LEU A 645 12.10 20.74 30.48
C LEU A 645 11.65 22.20 30.66
N GLU A 646 12.12 22.87 31.71
CA GLU A 646 11.80 24.25 32.03
C GLU A 646 12.31 25.21 30.95
N GLU A 647 13.56 25.07 30.52
CA GLU A 647 14.16 25.91 29.47
C GLU A 647 13.46 25.75 28.12
N ILE A 648 13.10 24.51 27.75
CA ILE A 648 12.31 24.25 26.54
C ILE A 648 10.93 24.93 26.65
N THR A 649 10.27 24.76 27.79
CA THR A 649 8.94 25.34 28.05
C THR A 649 8.95 26.86 27.98
N GLU A 650 9.91 27.50 28.62
CA GLU A 650 10.06 28.95 28.57
C GLU A 650 10.30 29.46 27.15
N MET A 651 11.19 28.83 26.41
CA MET A 651 11.44 29.22 25.02
C MET A 651 10.16 29.14 24.18
N ILE A 652 9.33 28.08 24.37
CA ILE A 652 8.07 27.93 23.64
C ILE A 652 7.11 29.06 24.02
N LYS A 653 6.97 29.37 25.32
CA LYS A 653 6.12 30.45 25.81
C LYS A 653 6.55 31.84 25.28
N GLU A 654 7.84 32.11 25.25
CA GLU A 654 8.39 33.36 24.68
C GLU A 654 8.08 33.53 23.21
N ARG A 655 8.25 32.43 22.41
CA ARG A 655 7.94 32.45 20.98
C ARG A 655 6.46 32.63 20.70
N GLN A 656 5.60 32.04 21.52
CA GLN A 656 4.14 32.24 21.40
C GLN A 656 3.75 33.70 21.68
N LYS A 657 4.36 34.34 22.65
CA LYS A 657 4.15 35.79 22.96
C LYS A 657 4.59 36.72 21.85
N GLN A 658 5.64 36.37 21.10
CA GLN A 658 6.19 37.18 20.00
C GLN A 658 5.40 37.06 18.69
N GLY A 659 4.21 36.44 18.68
CA GLY A 659 3.39 36.27 17.49
C GLY A 659 3.99 35.33 16.44
N GLY A 660 5.10 34.68 16.79
CA GLY A 660 5.71 33.63 16.01
C GLY A 660 4.81 32.41 16.05
N GLY A 661 3.91 32.25 15.06
CA GLY A 661 3.18 31.04 14.88
C GLY A 661 4.17 29.87 14.88
N ARG A 662 3.73 28.68 15.37
CA ARG A 662 4.48 27.42 15.47
C ARG A 662 5.57 27.33 14.40
N MET A 663 6.76 27.84 14.73
CA MET A 663 7.92 27.64 13.88
C MET A 663 8.28 26.17 14.04
N SER A 664 8.24 25.44 12.96
CA SER A 664 8.72 24.07 12.91
C SER A 664 10.14 24.04 13.48
N LEU A 665 10.30 23.66 14.75
CA LEU A 665 11.58 23.24 15.31
C LEU A 665 12.25 22.21 14.39
N ARG A 666 11.42 21.42 13.69
CA ARG A 666 11.80 20.49 12.63
C ARG A 666 12.71 21.11 11.56
N ARG A 667 12.46 22.37 11.14
CA ARG A 667 13.26 23.04 10.09
C ARG A 667 14.61 23.54 10.59
N SER A 668 14.67 24.02 11.83
CA SER A 668 15.93 24.42 12.48
C SER A 668 16.85 23.23 12.75
N LEU A 669 16.29 22.07 13.11
CA LEU A 669 17.05 20.87 13.41
C LEU A 669 17.50 20.11 12.14
N ARG A 670 16.79 20.26 11.02
CA ARG A 670 17.16 19.64 9.74
C ARG A 670 18.26 20.41 8.99
N GLY A 671 18.53 21.67 9.33
CA GLY A 671 19.51 22.50 8.61
C GLY A 671 19.16 22.72 7.14
N GLU A 672 17.90 22.63 6.79
CA GLU A 672 17.42 22.98 5.46
C GLU A 672 17.52 24.50 5.29
N LYS A 673 18.50 24.96 4.48
CA LYS A 673 18.44 26.29 3.91
C LYS A 673 17.11 26.41 3.16
N ALA A 674 16.39 27.51 3.38
CA ALA A 674 15.27 27.85 2.52
C ALA A 674 15.75 27.71 1.08
N SER A 675 15.20 26.74 0.34
CA SER A 675 15.44 26.68 -1.10
C SER A 675 15.00 28.03 -1.66
N GLU A 676 15.94 28.82 -2.17
CA GLU A 676 15.62 29.99 -2.96
C GLU A 676 14.67 29.52 -4.07
N PRO A 677 13.61 30.26 -4.38
CA PRO A 677 12.76 29.94 -5.52
C PRO A 677 13.66 29.89 -6.75
N LYS A 678 13.66 28.75 -7.46
CA LYS A 678 14.25 28.68 -8.81
C LYS A 678 13.66 29.85 -9.59
N PRO A 679 14.48 30.66 -10.28
CA PRO A 679 13.95 31.74 -11.08
C PRO A 679 13.02 31.13 -12.14
N GLU A 680 11.76 31.52 -12.10
CA GLU A 680 10.82 31.26 -13.17
C GLU A 680 11.47 31.71 -14.48
N ASP A 681 11.43 30.85 -15.49
CA ASP A 681 11.80 31.15 -16.86
C ASP A 681 10.93 32.30 -17.41
N LYS A 682 11.35 33.54 -17.13
CA LYS A 682 10.91 34.72 -17.84
C LYS A 682 11.58 34.75 -19.21
N LYS A 683 11.25 33.83 -20.11
CA LYS A 683 11.55 33.90 -21.56
C LYS A 683 10.56 33.08 -22.38
N ALA A 684 9.34 33.59 -22.52
CA ALA A 684 8.45 33.24 -23.62
C ALA A 684 7.26 34.22 -23.71
N HIS A 685 7.52 35.53 -23.75
CA HIS A 685 6.54 36.49 -24.25
C HIS A 685 7.28 37.74 -24.75
N SER A 686 7.93 37.62 -25.89
CA SER A 686 8.20 38.76 -26.78
C SER A 686 8.85 38.25 -28.06
N LYS A 687 8.05 37.84 -29.04
CA LYS A 687 8.37 37.88 -30.48
C LYS A 687 7.21 37.18 -31.21
N ASP A 688 6.13 37.91 -31.40
CA ASP A 688 5.19 37.74 -32.51
C ASP A 688 4.32 38.98 -32.62
N GLN A 689 4.95 40.08 -32.99
CA GLN A 689 4.31 41.24 -33.61
C GLN A 689 5.36 41.90 -34.52
N ALA A 690 5.50 41.37 -35.71
CA ALA A 690 5.96 42.12 -36.90
C ALA A 690 6.09 41.17 -38.09
N SER A 691 5.00 41.02 -38.85
CA SER A 691 5.03 41.00 -40.33
C SER A 691 3.65 40.56 -40.84
N ALA A 692 2.78 41.53 -40.91
CA ALA A 692 1.70 41.53 -41.88
C ALA A 692 1.98 42.69 -42.85
N LYS A 693 2.56 42.35 -43.99
CA LYS A 693 2.36 43.00 -45.26
C LYS A 693 2.46 41.96 -46.32
#